data_9061a629c2cfde31b193f90cb54f7dd7
#
_entry.id   9061a629c2cfde31b193f90cb54f7dd7
#
_cell.length_a   1.000
_cell.length_b   1.000
_cell.length_c   1.000
_cell.angle_alpha   90.00
_cell.angle_beta   90.00
_cell.angle_gamma   90.00
#
_symmetry.space_group_name_H-M   'P 1'
#
loop_
_entity.id
_entity.type
_entity.pdbx_description
1 polymer ?
#
loop_
_entity_poly.entity_id
_entity_poly.type
_entity_poly.pdbx_seq_one_letter_code
_entity_poly.pdbx_strand_id
1 'polypeptide(L)'
;MSDSLHTHPHTHKPGDGHDHSHKLQPVHKHAHGGDSCCGSKVAAPTPVHAHEESCCASKVAAPSLVQLSEAKSADARLSSFRIEAMDCPTEQTLIQNKLGKLAGIQQLEFNLINRVLGVTHNLPDTAPIIDAIKSLGMQAEPLEAGVETPTPAPVKKHWWPLALSGVGALAAEVIHFTSAAPTWVVAIIALISILSGGLSTYKKGWIALKNRNLNINALMSIAVTGAVLIGQWPEAAMVMFLFTVAELIEARSLDRARNAISGLMQMTPEQATVLQADGNWVELDVKSIDLGARVRVKPGERIALDGEVISGSSTIDQAPITGESLPVEKTVGDKVFAGTINQAGSLEYAVTAAANNSTLARIIHAVEQAQGARAPTQRFVDQFSKIYTPAVFVLALAVAIIPPLFMGAAWFDWIYRALVLLVVACPCALVISTPVTIVSGLAAAARKGILVKGGVYLEGGFKLDYLALDKTGTLTHGKPVQTDFLSLDPTADATAPAIAAALAGRSDHPVSLAIAHAAVDKGSAALPVDNFEALAGRGVKGEVNGQVYHLGNHRLVEELGLCSPQLEEKLFALEKQGKSVVLLLDRSGPLALFAVADTVKETSREAIRQLHELGVKTLMLTGDNVHTAQAIAAQVGIDQAKGDLLPTDKLQAIEDLYAQGHRVGMVGDGINDAPALARAEIGFAMAAAGTDTAIETADVALMDDDLRKIPAFISLSRHTAAILKQNIALALVIKAIFLGVTFAGLATMWMAVFADMGVSLLVVFNGLRLLRK
;
A
#
# COMPACT_ATOMS: atom_id res chain seq x y z
N MET A 1 -26.45 -12.23 54.63
CA MET A 1 -27.50 -13.24 54.49
C MET A 1 -26.97 -14.10 53.33
N SER A 2 -26.15 -15.05 53.67
CA SER A 2 -26.41 -16.47 54.02
C SER A 2 -26.89 -17.22 52.80
N ASP A 3 -26.24 -18.12 52.31
CA ASP A 3 -25.65 -19.42 52.60
C ASP A 3 -25.99 -20.31 51.39
N SER A 4 -25.34 -21.28 50.94
CA SER A 4 -24.29 -22.22 51.32
C SER A 4 -24.21 -23.28 50.23
N LEU A 5 -23.01 -23.65 49.84
CA LEU A 5 -22.45 -25.01 49.92
C LEU A 5 -23.27 -26.22 49.42
N HIS A 6 -22.74 -26.94 48.47
CA HIS A 6 -22.41 -28.36 48.69
C HIS A 6 -21.41 -28.91 47.63
N THR A 7 -20.36 -29.45 48.15
CA THR A 7 -19.31 -30.32 47.63
C THR A 7 -19.76 -31.80 47.57
N HIS A 8 -19.26 -32.63 46.69
CA HIS A 8 -18.24 -33.68 46.81
C HIS A 8 -18.44 -34.85 45.80
N PRO A 9 -17.49 -35.73 45.70
CA PRO A 9 -17.01 -36.33 44.45
C PRO A 9 -17.24 -37.85 44.38
N HIS A 10 -16.94 -38.46 43.20
CA HIS A 10 -16.67 -39.91 43.16
C HIS A 10 -15.58 -40.28 42.17
N THR A 11 -14.52 -40.84 42.73
CA THR A 11 -13.48 -41.69 42.16
C THR A 11 -14.01 -43.05 41.73
N HIS A 12 -13.42 -43.63 40.70
CA HIS A 12 -12.93 -45.01 40.68
C HIS A 12 -12.08 -45.30 39.42
N LYS A 13 -10.92 -45.90 39.68
CA LYS A 13 -10.02 -46.68 38.84
C LYS A 13 -10.38 -48.19 39.03
N PRO A 14 -9.65 -49.17 38.43
CA PRO A 14 -8.89 -49.37 37.18
C PRO A 14 -9.17 -50.78 36.55
N GLY A 15 -8.44 -51.14 35.48
CA GLY A 15 -8.23 -52.54 35.17
C GLY A 15 -7.90 -52.87 33.71
N ASP A 16 -6.64 -53.31 33.52
CA ASP A 16 -6.09 -54.37 32.70
C ASP A 16 -6.23 -54.29 31.19
N GLY A 17 -5.24 -54.30 30.39
CA GLY A 17 -3.99 -55.06 30.34
C GLY A 17 -4.04 -56.08 29.20
N HIS A 18 -3.29 -55.85 28.10
CA HIS A 18 -2.65 -56.96 27.39
C HIS A 18 -1.58 -56.46 26.43
N ASP A 19 -0.41 -56.97 26.70
CA ASP A 19 0.87 -56.94 26.06
C ASP A 19 0.90 -57.83 24.80
N HIS A 20 1.61 -57.41 23.75
CA HIS A 20 2.35 -58.30 22.84
C HIS A 20 3.46 -57.56 22.12
N SER A 21 4.65 -57.81 22.58
CA SER A 21 5.96 -57.61 21.98
C SER A 21 6.22 -58.52 20.76
N HIS A 22 7.04 -58.05 19.83
CA HIS A 22 8.12 -58.76 19.15
C HIS A 22 8.70 -57.85 18.06
N LYS A 23 9.89 -57.59 18.13
CA LYS A 23 11.28 -58.06 17.95
C LYS A 23 12.01 -57.29 16.88
N LEU A 24 13.21 -56.94 17.29
CA LEU A 24 14.32 -56.25 16.59
C LEU A 24 15.07 -57.09 15.57
N GLN A 25 15.76 -56.36 14.64
CA GLN A 25 17.13 -56.54 14.08
C GLN A 25 17.34 -57.39 12.81
N PRO A 26 18.51 -57.26 12.08
CA PRO A 26 19.57 -56.23 12.04
C PRO A 26 20.12 -55.81 10.66
N VAL A 27 20.86 -54.73 10.64
CA VAL A 27 22.09 -54.30 9.97
C VAL A 27 22.77 -55.22 8.94
N HIS A 28 23.16 -54.67 7.78
CA HIS A 28 24.44 -54.98 7.12
C HIS A 28 25.07 -53.72 6.47
N LYS A 29 26.31 -53.45 6.91
CA LYS A 29 27.32 -52.59 6.26
C LYS A 29 27.99 -53.36 5.11
N HIS A 30 28.35 -52.70 4.03
CA HIS A 30 29.66 -52.94 3.37
C HIS A 30 30.15 -51.64 2.70
N ALA A 31 31.45 -51.38 2.96
CA ALA A 31 32.29 -50.35 2.40
C ALA A 31 33.13 -50.89 1.23
N HIS A 32 33.70 -49.98 0.49
CA HIS A 32 34.90 -49.89 -0.34
C HIS A 32 34.52 -49.33 -1.73
N GLY A 33 35.15 -48.36 -2.31
CA GLY A 33 36.51 -47.86 -2.30
C GLY A 33 36.91 -47.55 -3.69
N GLY A 34 37.52 -46.40 -3.95
CA GLY A 34 38.57 -46.28 -4.97
C GLY A 34 38.25 -45.65 -6.33
N ASP A 35 38.75 -44.45 -6.47
CA ASP A 35 39.58 -43.92 -7.57
C ASP A 35 39.01 -43.58 -8.98
N SER A 36 39.12 -42.29 -9.25
CA SER A 36 39.95 -41.69 -10.33
C SER A 36 39.46 -41.56 -11.78
N CYS A 37 39.51 -40.29 -12.19
CA CYS A 37 39.95 -39.73 -13.48
C CYS A 37 39.07 -39.72 -14.73
N CYS A 38 38.91 -38.46 -15.19
CA CYS A 38 39.00 -37.95 -16.57
C CYS A 38 37.90 -38.19 -17.61
N GLY A 39 37.39 -37.11 -18.11
CA GLY A 39 37.42 -36.92 -19.58
C GLY A 39 36.11 -36.78 -20.33
N SER A 40 35.75 -35.53 -20.59
CA SER A 40 35.29 -35.03 -21.91
C SER A 40 34.04 -35.54 -22.66
N LYS A 41 33.24 -34.50 -22.98
CA LYS A 41 32.54 -34.24 -24.26
C LYS A 41 31.17 -34.88 -24.58
N VAL A 42 30.20 -33.94 -24.72
CA VAL A 42 29.29 -33.70 -25.85
C VAL A 42 28.34 -34.83 -26.28
N ALA A 43 27.04 -34.59 -26.15
CA ALA A 43 26.02 -34.54 -27.22
C ALA A 43 24.59 -34.62 -26.67
N ALA A 44 23.74 -33.72 -27.18
CA ALA A 44 22.30 -33.85 -27.08
C ALA A 44 21.76 -35.01 -27.92
N PRO A 45 20.60 -35.53 -27.60
CA PRO A 45 19.58 -35.63 -28.63
C PRO A 45 18.15 -35.25 -28.20
N THR A 46 17.41 -34.85 -29.19
CA THR A 46 16.03 -34.47 -29.35
C THR A 46 15.03 -35.66 -29.20
N PRO A 47 13.70 -35.41 -29.34
CA PRO A 47 12.66 -35.91 -28.46
C PRO A 47 11.86 -37.09 -29.03
N VAL A 48 11.08 -37.77 -28.19
CA VAL A 48 10.03 -38.71 -28.64
C VAL A 48 8.72 -38.49 -27.87
N HIS A 49 7.65 -38.57 -28.64
CA HIS A 49 6.23 -38.30 -28.40
C HIS A 49 5.53 -39.14 -27.31
N ALA A 50 4.58 -38.45 -26.71
CA ALA A 50 3.15 -38.71 -26.39
C ALA A 50 2.70 -40.09 -25.89
N HIS A 51 1.92 -40.08 -24.80
CA HIS A 51 0.50 -40.51 -24.82
C HIS A 51 -0.24 -39.99 -23.59
N GLU A 52 -1.46 -39.52 -23.83
CA GLU A 52 -2.47 -39.07 -22.89
C GLU A 52 -2.96 -40.19 -21.98
N GLU A 53 -3.26 -39.88 -20.72
CA GLU A 53 -4.52 -40.34 -20.10
C GLU A 53 -4.94 -39.39 -18.96
N SER A 54 -6.21 -39.09 -19.04
CA SER A 54 -7.04 -38.23 -18.22
C SER A 54 -7.30 -38.82 -16.82
N CYS A 55 -7.21 -38.00 -15.78
CA CYS A 55 -8.18 -38.06 -14.67
C CYS A 55 -8.19 -36.77 -13.84
N CYS A 56 -9.38 -36.29 -13.61
CA CYS A 56 -9.76 -35.06 -12.92
C CYS A 56 -9.23 -34.98 -11.49
N ALA A 57 -8.51 -33.91 -11.19
CA ALA A 57 -8.47 -33.29 -9.87
C ALA A 57 -8.26 -31.79 -10.05
N SER A 58 -9.30 -31.03 -9.76
CA SER A 58 -9.28 -29.55 -9.74
C SER A 58 -8.28 -29.06 -8.70
N LYS A 59 -7.08 -28.76 -9.11
CA LYS A 59 -6.14 -27.92 -8.38
C LYS A 59 -6.53 -26.46 -8.64
N VAL A 60 -7.02 -25.79 -7.63
CA VAL A 60 -7.09 -24.35 -7.58
C VAL A 60 -5.65 -23.85 -7.71
N ALA A 61 -5.32 -23.32 -8.88
CA ALA A 61 -4.03 -22.68 -9.13
C ALA A 61 -3.94 -21.45 -8.24
N ALA A 62 -2.89 -21.39 -7.45
CA ALA A 62 -2.44 -20.16 -6.83
C ALA A 62 -2.25 -19.10 -7.93
N PRO A 63 -2.56 -17.81 -7.67
CA PRO A 63 -2.35 -16.78 -8.67
C PRO A 63 -0.87 -16.71 -8.97
N SER A 64 -0.51 -17.06 -10.20
CA SER A 64 0.82 -16.84 -10.74
C SER A 64 1.17 -15.38 -10.57
N LEU A 65 2.24 -15.11 -9.83
CA LEU A 65 2.97 -13.86 -9.83
C LEU A 65 3.04 -13.35 -11.27
N VAL A 66 2.60 -12.12 -11.46
CA VAL A 66 2.98 -11.36 -12.65
C VAL A 66 4.49 -11.30 -12.59
N GLN A 67 5.14 -12.17 -13.38
CA GLN A 67 6.52 -11.99 -13.72
C GLN A 67 6.60 -10.56 -14.30
N LEU A 68 7.27 -9.68 -13.60
CA LEU A 68 7.91 -8.55 -14.21
C LEU A 68 8.80 -9.13 -15.30
N SER A 69 8.29 -9.22 -16.51
CA SER A 69 9.10 -9.53 -17.67
C SER A 69 10.04 -8.36 -17.85
N GLU A 70 11.23 -8.48 -17.33
CA GLU A 70 12.40 -7.78 -17.83
C GLU A 70 12.63 -8.20 -19.28
N ALA A 71 11.92 -7.54 -20.15
CA ALA A 71 12.25 -7.34 -21.54
C ALA A 71 11.62 -6.01 -21.95
N LYS A 72 12.12 -4.91 -21.38
CA LYS A 72 12.06 -3.64 -22.09
C LYS A 72 12.83 -3.89 -23.40
N SER A 73 12.10 -4.17 -24.49
CA SER A 73 12.70 -4.05 -25.82
C SER A 73 13.27 -2.65 -25.91
N ALA A 74 14.48 -2.51 -26.43
CA ALA A 74 15.23 -1.26 -26.52
C ALA A 74 14.49 -0.12 -27.25
N ASP A 75 13.30 -0.36 -27.80
CA ASP A 75 12.46 0.56 -28.57
C ASP A 75 11.12 0.92 -27.91
N ALA A 76 10.88 0.57 -26.64
CA ALA A 76 9.62 0.92 -25.98
C ALA A 76 9.59 2.41 -25.58
N ARG A 77 8.60 3.14 -26.08
CA ARG A 77 8.34 4.55 -25.76
C ARG A 77 7.18 4.67 -24.80
N LEU A 78 7.33 5.49 -23.77
CA LEU A 78 6.24 5.88 -22.87
C LEU A 78 5.63 7.20 -23.38
N SER A 79 4.34 7.19 -23.68
CA SER A 79 3.57 8.38 -24.03
C SER A 79 2.42 8.58 -23.07
N SER A 80 2.25 9.78 -22.56
CA SER A 80 1.18 10.14 -21.63
C SER A 80 0.12 10.97 -22.32
N PHE A 81 -1.16 10.69 -22.01
CA PHE A 81 -2.30 11.37 -22.59
C PHE A 81 -3.27 11.82 -21.50
N ARG A 82 -3.73 13.05 -21.59
CA ARG A 82 -4.83 13.56 -20.77
C ARG A 82 -6.15 13.25 -21.45
N ILE A 83 -7.08 12.64 -20.72
CA ILE A 83 -8.40 12.25 -21.19
C ILE A 83 -9.43 12.76 -20.20
N GLU A 84 -10.01 13.95 -20.44
CA GLU A 84 -10.93 14.57 -19.50
C GLU A 84 -12.20 13.74 -19.23
N ALA A 85 -12.64 12.98 -20.21
CA ALA A 85 -13.80 12.10 -20.10
C ALA A 85 -13.53 10.80 -19.32
N MET A 86 -12.28 10.56 -18.87
CA MET A 86 -11.90 9.37 -18.09
C MET A 86 -12.09 9.65 -16.60
N ASP A 87 -13.35 9.69 -16.17
CA ASP A 87 -13.70 10.01 -14.79
C ASP A 87 -14.18 8.81 -13.96
N CYS A 88 -14.41 7.64 -14.57
CA CYS A 88 -14.89 6.46 -13.90
C CYS A 88 -14.25 5.15 -14.41
N PRO A 89 -14.31 4.05 -13.62
CA PRO A 89 -13.75 2.74 -13.99
C PRO A 89 -14.37 2.15 -15.28
N THR A 90 -15.58 2.56 -15.63
CA THR A 90 -16.26 2.09 -16.86
C THR A 90 -15.52 2.59 -18.10
N GLU A 91 -15.13 3.85 -18.11
CA GLU A 91 -14.39 4.48 -19.21
C GLU A 91 -12.97 3.93 -19.32
N GLN A 92 -12.30 3.71 -18.17
CA GLN A 92 -11.02 2.99 -18.11
C GLN A 92 -11.14 1.63 -18.80
N THR A 93 -12.18 0.86 -18.50
CA THR A 93 -12.40 -0.47 -19.11
C THR A 93 -12.63 -0.38 -20.62
N LEU A 94 -13.35 0.63 -21.09
CA LEU A 94 -13.57 0.85 -22.53
C LEU A 94 -12.24 1.15 -23.25
N ILE A 95 -11.44 2.05 -22.69
CA ILE A 95 -10.11 2.40 -23.23
C ILE A 95 -9.19 1.18 -23.22
N GLN A 96 -9.13 0.46 -22.11
CA GLN A 96 -8.30 -0.75 -21.96
C GLN A 96 -8.68 -1.84 -22.99
N ASN A 97 -9.97 -2.09 -23.19
CA ASN A 97 -10.46 -3.06 -24.17
C ASN A 97 -10.19 -2.64 -25.62
N LYS A 98 -10.15 -1.34 -25.90
CA LYS A 98 -9.89 -0.80 -27.24
C LYS A 98 -8.40 -0.81 -27.55
N LEU A 99 -7.57 -0.24 -26.67
CA LEU A 99 -6.13 -0.13 -26.85
C LEU A 99 -5.42 -1.47 -26.71
N GLY A 100 -5.90 -2.37 -25.84
CA GLY A 100 -5.33 -3.72 -25.71
C GLY A 100 -5.48 -4.61 -26.96
N LYS A 101 -6.27 -4.19 -27.95
CA LYS A 101 -6.39 -4.85 -29.27
C LYS A 101 -5.46 -4.28 -30.32
N LEU A 102 -4.81 -3.16 -30.05
CA LEU A 102 -3.86 -2.50 -30.95
C LEU A 102 -2.51 -3.19 -30.86
N ALA A 103 -2.02 -3.68 -32.00
CA ALA A 103 -0.67 -4.24 -32.08
C ALA A 103 0.36 -3.14 -31.76
N GLY A 104 1.35 -3.45 -30.93
CA GLY A 104 2.40 -2.50 -30.52
C GLY A 104 2.16 -1.81 -29.18
N ILE A 105 1.03 -2.01 -28.50
CA ILE A 105 0.81 -1.59 -27.13
C ILE A 105 1.34 -2.70 -26.19
N GLN A 106 2.20 -2.32 -25.25
CA GLN A 106 2.80 -3.24 -24.27
C GLN A 106 2.13 -3.10 -22.92
N GLN A 107 1.97 -1.86 -22.41
CA GLN A 107 1.43 -1.60 -21.09
C GLN A 107 0.54 -0.37 -21.10
N LEU A 108 -0.51 -0.40 -20.27
CA LEU A 108 -1.43 0.71 -20.06
C LEU A 108 -1.49 1.03 -18.58
N GLU A 109 -1.17 2.25 -18.22
CA GLU A 109 -1.22 2.78 -16.86
C GLU A 109 -2.30 3.86 -16.77
N PHE A 110 -3.25 3.70 -15.84
CA PHE A 110 -4.39 4.59 -15.70
C PHE A 110 -4.30 5.37 -14.40
N ASN A 111 -4.17 6.67 -14.48
CA ASN A 111 -4.34 7.60 -13.36
C ASN A 111 -5.70 8.29 -13.49
N LEU A 112 -6.72 7.74 -12.81
CA LEU A 112 -8.07 8.29 -12.84
C LEU A 112 -8.20 9.61 -12.08
N ILE A 113 -7.32 9.91 -11.13
CA ILE A 113 -7.34 11.19 -10.38
C ILE A 113 -7.00 12.33 -11.32
N ASN A 114 -5.86 12.21 -11.99
CA ASN A 114 -5.35 13.25 -12.89
C ASN A 114 -5.92 13.10 -14.30
N ARG A 115 -6.74 12.05 -14.55
CA ARG A 115 -7.30 11.72 -15.88
C ARG A 115 -6.21 11.52 -16.92
N VAL A 116 -5.10 10.89 -16.51
CA VAL A 116 -3.93 10.63 -17.34
C VAL A 116 -3.85 9.14 -17.67
N LEU A 117 -3.58 8.84 -18.93
CA LEU A 117 -3.29 7.51 -19.44
C LEU A 117 -1.83 7.46 -19.88
N GLY A 118 -1.04 6.61 -19.22
CA GLY A 118 0.30 6.23 -19.67
C GLY A 118 0.21 5.02 -20.62
N VAL A 119 0.86 5.10 -21.75
CA VAL A 119 0.90 4.03 -22.76
C VAL A 119 2.34 3.70 -23.09
N THR A 120 2.78 2.50 -22.76
CA THR A 120 4.07 1.96 -23.22
C THR A 120 3.85 1.25 -24.56
N HIS A 121 4.50 1.70 -25.62
CA HIS A 121 4.27 1.21 -26.97
C HIS A 121 5.52 1.22 -27.83
N ASN A 122 5.50 0.40 -28.91
CA ASN A 122 6.53 0.35 -29.97
C ASN A 122 6.04 1.00 -31.26
N LEU A 123 4.97 1.79 -31.21
CA LEU A 123 4.45 2.47 -32.40
C LEU A 123 5.37 3.63 -32.81
N PRO A 124 5.52 3.90 -34.11
CA PRO A 124 6.34 5.03 -34.59
C PRO A 124 5.73 6.38 -34.24
N ASP A 125 4.39 6.45 -34.10
CA ASP A 125 3.63 7.68 -33.81
C ASP A 125 2.49 7.38 -32.82
N THR A 126 2.04 8.39 -32.11
CA THR A 126 0.92 8.34 -31.14
C THR A 126 -0.46 8.49 -31.79
N ALA A 127 -0.54 8.83 -33.07
CA ALA A 127 -1.79 9.04 -33.80
C ALA A 127 -2.75 7.84 -33.71
N PRO A 128 -2.33 6.56 -33.85
CA PRO A 128 -3.23 5.40 -33.70
C PRO A 128 -3.86 5.28 -32.30
N ILE A 129 -3.15 5.72 -31.26
CA ILE A 129 -3.65 5.73 -29.88
C ILE A 129 -4.74 6.80 -29.74
N ILE A 130 -4.46 8.02 -30.23
CA ILE A 130 -5.41 9.14 -30.20
C ILE A 130 -6.67 8.80 -31.00
N ASP A 131 -6.54 8.22 -32.18
CA ASP A 131 -7.67 7.83 -33.04
C ASP A 131 -8.52 6.72 -32.40
N ALA A 132 -7.86 5.75 -31.74
CA ALA A 132 -8.58 4.72 -31.00
C ALA A 132 -9.41 5.31 -29.85
N ILE A 133 -8.86 6.25 -29.08
CA ILE A 133 -9.56 6.95 -27.99
C ILE A 133 -10.68 7.83 -28.57
N LYS A 134 -10.41 8.56 -29.65
CA LYS A 134 -11.42 9.38 -30.36
C LYS A 134 -12.58 8.53 -30.87
N SER A 135 -12.33 7.30 -31.32
CA SER A 135 -13.39 6.37 -31.75
C SER A 135 -14.35 5.97 -30.62
N LEU A 136 -13.92 6.12 -29.35
CA LEU A 136 -14.74 5.94 -28.14
C LEU A 136 -15.51 7.22 -27.77
N GLY A 137 -15.38 8.31 -28.57
CA GLY A 137 -16.01 9.60 -28.30
C GLY A 137 -15.31 10.43 -27.23
N MET A 138 -14.07 10.09 -26.88
CA MET A 138 -13.21 10.78 -25.91
C MET A 138 -12.13 11.56 -26.66
N GLN A 139 -11.67 12.66 -26.07
CA GLN A 139 -10.51 13.41 -26.57
C GLN A 139 -9.30 13.04 -25.74
N ALA A 140 -8.17 12.76 -26.38
CA ALA A 140 -6.90 12.50 -25.77
C ALA A 140 -5.93 13.60 -26.20
N GLU A 141 -5.39 14.32 -25.23
CA GLU A 141 -4.37 15.36 -25.43
C GLU A 141 -3.02 14.78 -25.02
N PRO A 142 -2.02 14.75 -25.92
CA PRO A 142 -0.69 14.27 -25.55
C PRO A 142 -0.07 15.22 -24.52
N LEU A 143 0.56 14.66 -23.50
CA LEU A 143 1.33 15.38 -22.50
C LEU A 143 2.81 15.26 -22.84
N GLU A 144 3.50 16.39 -22.95
CA GLU A 144 4.96 16.38 -23.10
C GLU A 144 5.63 15.95 -21.80
N ALA A 145 6.64 15.10 -21.92
CA ALA A 145 7.40 14.63 -20.77
C ALA A 145 8.07 15.80 -20.04
N GLY A 146 7.74 16.00 -18.77
CA GLY A 146 8.31 17.07 -17.94
C GLY A 146 7.45 18.32 -17.78
N VAL A 147 6.32 18.45 -18.48
CA VAL A 147 5.36 19.53 -18.25
C VAL A 147 4.31 19.07 -17.22
N GLU A 148 4.36 19.64 -16.04
CA GLU A 148 3.28 19.43 -15.05
C GLU A 148 1.95 19.90 -15.61
N THR A 149 0.98 19.02 -15.57
CA THR A 149 -0.38 19.36 -15.96
C THR A 149 -0.96 20.38 -14.99
N PRO A 150 -1.43 21.55 -15.46
CA PRO A 150 -2.19 22.45 -14.63
C PRO A 150 -3.35 21.66 -14.02
N THR A 151 -3.56 21.79 -12.73
CA THR A 151 -4.72 21.22 -12.04
C THR A 151 -5.97 21.59 -12.83
N PRO A 152 -6.81 20.64 -13.26
CA PRO A 152 -7.95 20.98 -14.09
C PRO A 152 -8.81 21.96 -13.33
N ALA A 153 -9.05 23.13 -13.92
CA ALA A 153 -10.04 24.06 -13.42
C ALA A 153 -11.38 23.29 -13.30
N PRO A 154 -12.09 23.38 -12.18
CA PRO A 154 -13.32 22.64 -11.98
C PRO A 154 -14.28 23.04 -13.11
N VAL A 155 -14.57 22.08 -14.01
CA VAL A 155 -15.56 22.29 -15.06
C VAL A 155 -16.88 22.55 -14.35
N LYS A 156 -17.35 23.79 -14.39
CA LYS A 156 -18.65 24.18 -13.83
C LYS A 156 -19.74 23.46 -14.64
N LYS A 157 -20.10 22.23 -14.21
CA LYS A 157 -21.27 21.54 -14.76
C LYS A 157 -22.50 22.40 -14.46
N HIS A 158 -23.14 22.91 -15.51
CA HIS A 158 -24.35 23.68 -15.37
C HIS A 158 -25.46 22.78 -14.77
N TRP A 159 -26.03 23.18 -13.66
CA TRP A 159 -27.08 22.43 -12.95
C TRP A 159 -28.48 22.60 -13.56
N TRP A 160 -28.66 23.61 -14.40
CA TRP A 160 -29.97 23.94 -14.99
C TRP A 160 -30.59 22.84 -15.88
N PRO A 161 -29.81 22.02 -16.67
CA PRO A 161 -30.41 20.91 -17.43
C PRO A 161 -31.01 19.84 -16.53
N LEU A 162 -30.33 19.57 -15.40
CA LEU A 162 -30.82 18.62 -14.40
C LEU A 162 -32.09 19.16 -13.70
N ALA A 163 -32.11 20.46 -13.37
CA ALA A 163 -33.30 21.09 -12.79
C ALA A 163 -34.47 21.05 -13.73
N LEU A 164 -34.23 21.35 -15.03
CA LEU A 164 -35.28 21.27 -16.07
C LEU A 164 -35.80 19.84 -16.23
N SER A 165 -34.91 18.85 -16.22
CA SER A 165 -35.28 17.43 -16.26
C SER A 165 -36.16 17.05 -15.06
N GLY A 166 -35.79 17.47 -13.84
CA GLY A 166 -36.54 17.16 -12.62
C GLY A 166 -37.94 17.83 -12.61
N VAL A 167 -37.99 19.10 -12.94
CA VAL A 167 -39.28 19.82 -13.05
C VAL A 167 -40.16 19.20 -14.13
N GLY A 168 -39.58 18.85 -15.28
CA GLY A 168 -40.30 18.19 -16.38
C GLY A 168 -40.82 16.80 -15.99
N ALA A 169 -40.03 15.99 -15.32
CA ALA A 169 -40.43 14.67 -14.83
C ALA A 169 -41.58 14.75 -13.81
N LEU A 170 -41.44 15.64 -12.81
CA LEU A 170 -42.51 15.87 -11.83
C LEU A 170 -43.80 16.42 -12.46
N ALA A 171 -43.68 17.39 -13.39
CA ALA A 171 -44.82 17.93 -14.09
C ALA A 171 -45.56 16.88 -14.91
N ALA A 172 -44.80 16.02 -15.64
CA ALA A 172 -45.40 14.92 -16.41
C ALA A 172 -46.16 13.94 -15.50
N GLU A 173 -45.61 13.59 -14.33
CA GLU A 173 -46.23 12.71 -13.36
C GLU A 173 -47.49 13.32 -12.74
N VAL A 174 -47.43 14.58 -12.27
CA VAL A 174 -48.58 15.29 -11.69
C VAL A 174 -49.71 15.46 -12.71
N ILE A 175 -49.40 15.86 -13.95
CA ILE A 175 -50.42 16.03 -15.01
C ILE A 175 -51.06 14.68 -15.37
N HIS A 176 -50.25 13.60 -15.38
CA HIS A 176 -50.77 12.26 -15.63
C HIS A 176 -51.74 11.80 -14.51
N PHE A 177 -51.40 12.00 -13.24
CA PHE A 177 -52.27 11.64 -12.11
C PHE A 177 -53.54 12.48 -12.01
N THR A 178 -53.44 13.75 -12.33
CA THR A 178 -54.58 14.67 -12.27
C THR A 178 -55.45 14.63 -13.51
N SER A 179 -55.05 13.89 -14.56
CA SER A 179 -55.69 13.86 -15.89
C SER A 179 -55.97 15.28 -16.45
N ALA A 180 -55.13 16.24 -16.08
CA ALA A 180 -55.35 17.67 -16.34
C ALA A 180 -55.10 18.10 -17.81
N ALA A 181 -54.45 17.22 -18.62
CA ALA A 181 -54.11 17.53 -19.98
C ALA A 181 -54.15 16.30 -20.91
N PRO A 182 -54.28 16.53 -22.25
CA PRO A 182 -54.16 15.45 -23.23
C PRO A 182 -52.84 14.69 -23.15
N THR A 183 -52.87 13.41 -23.47
CA THR A 183 -51.69 12.49 -23.36
C THR A 183 -50.47 12.95 -24.16
N TRP A 184 -50.66 13.63 -25.30
CA TRP A 184 -49.56 14.17 -26.11
C TRP A 184 -48.82 15.32 -25.41
N VAL A 185 -49.47 16.10 -24.54
CA VAL A 185 -48.80 17.15 -23.73
C VAL A 185 -47.85 16.49 -22.71
N VAL A 186 -48.31 15.44 -22.03
CA VAL A 186 -47.49 14.65 -21.11
C VAL A 186 -46.27 14.06 -21.82
N ALA A 187 -46.49 13.54 -23.04
CA ALA A 187 -45.42 12.97 -23.86
C ALA A 187 -44.35 14.02 -24.23
N ILE A 188 -44.75 15.24 -24.62
CA ILE A 188 -43.82 16.32 -24.95
C ILE A 188 -43.01 16.74 -23.71
N ILE A 189 -43.67 16.94 -22.57
CA ILE A 189 -43.00 17.33 -21.32
C ILE A 189 -42.02 16.25 -20.89
N ALA A 190 -42.41 14.98 -20.94
CA ALA A 190 -41.55 13.85 -20.62
C ALA A 190 -40.33 13.76 -21.57
N LEU A 191 -40.54 13.98 -22.87
CA LEU A 191 -39.46 13.96 -23.87
C LEU A 191 -38.45 15.10 -23.62
N ILE A 192 -38.94 16.31 -23.31
CA ILE A 192 -38.07 17.45 -22.94
C ILE A 192 -37.27 17.10 -21.68
N SER A 193 -37.90 16.49 -20.66
CA SER A 193 -37.22 16.04 -19.44
C SER A 193 -36.14 15.02 -19.75
N ILE A 194 -36.45 13.99 -20.55
CA ILE A 194 -35.49 12.94 -20.92
C ILE A 194 -34.32 13.52 -21.71
N LEU A 195 -34.56 14.40 -22.68
CA LEU A 195 -33.49 14.98 -23.49
C LEU A 195 -32.62 15.96 -22.71
N SER A 196 -33.20 16.76 -21.81
CA SER A 196 -32.45 17.74 -21.03
C SER A 196 -31.50 17.09 -20.01
N GLY A 197 -31.89 16.01 -19.33
CA GLY A 197 -31.09 15.30 -18.36
C GLY A 197 -30.28 14.12 -18.93
N GLY A 198 -30.87 13.37 -19.86
CA GLY A 198 -30.37 12.06 -20.29
C GLY A 198 -29.49 12.03 -21.52
N LEU A 199 -29.23 13.18 -22.18
CA LEU A 199 -28.47 13.20 -23.44
C LEU A 199 -27.05 12.59 -23.28
N SER A 200 -26.39 12.83 -22.16
CA SER A 200 -25.10 12.25 -21.84
C SER A 200 -25.17 10.72 -21.67
N THR A 201 -26.19 10.23 -20.99
CA THR A 201 -26.46 8.81 -20.77
C THR A 201 -26.73 8.07 -22.07
N TYR A 202 -27.57 8.67 -22.95
CA TYR A 202 -27.82 8.13 -24.28
C TYR A 202 -26.57 8.08 -25.15
N LYS A 203 -25.74 9.14 -25.14
CA LYS A 203 -24.48 9.17 -25.88
C LYS A 203 -23.53 8.06 -25.39
N LYS A 204 -23.35 7.91 -24.07
CA LYS A 204 -22.53 6.85 -23.47
C LYS A 204 -23.11 5.46 -23.76
N GLY A 205 -24.45 5.30 -23.69
CA GLY A 205 -25.16 4.06 -24.01
C GLY A 205 -24.99 3.64 -25.46
N TRP A 206 -25.11 4.59 -26.40
CA TRP A 206 -24.91 4.33 -27.82
C TRP A 206 -23.50 3.91 -28.16
N ILE A 207 -22.48 4.58 -27.56
CA ILE A 207 -21.07 4.22 -27.71
C ILE A 207 -20.81 2.79 -27.18
N ALA A 208 -21.40 2.45 -26.03
CA ALA A 208 -21.27 1.13 -25.45
C ALA A 208 -21.90 0.05 -26.36
N LEU A 209 -23.11 0.29 -26.87
CA LEU A 209 -23.81 -0.63 -27.74
C LEU A 209 -23.05 -0.85 -29.06
N LYS A 210 -22.52 0.23 -29.67
CA LYS A 210 -21.70 0.18 -30.89
C LYS A 210 -20.45 -0.68 -30.69
N ASN A 211 -19.86 -0.66 -29.48
CA ASN A 211 -18.69 -1.45 -29.11
C ASN A 211 -19.06 -2.85 -28.54
N ARG A 212 -20.31 -3.30 -28.68
CA ARG A 212 -20.86 -4.57 -28.16
C ARG A 212 -20.61 -4.77 -26.67
N ASN A 213 -20.64 -3.70 -25.90
CA ASN A 213 -20.49 -3.70 -24.46
C ASN A 213 -21.81 -3.24 -23.80
N LEU A 214 -22.56 -4.21 -23.24
CA LEU A 214 -23.79 -3.92 -22.52
C LEU A 214 -23.43 -3.41 -21.12
N ASN A 215 -23.20 -2.09 -21.01
CA ASN A 215 -22.97 -1.42 -19.74
C ASN A 215 -24.28 -0.82 -19.17
N ILE A 216 -24.19 -0.24 -17.99
CA ILE A 216 -25.31 0.40 -17.27
C ILE A 216 -26.02 1.43 -18.15
N ASN A 217 -25.27 2.31 -18.84
CA ASN A 217 -25.82 3.35 -19.70
C ASN A 217 -26.59 2.76 -20.90
N ALA A 218 -26.12 1.65 -21.47
CA ALA A 218 -26.82 0.96 -22.56
C ALA A 218 -28.14 0.35 -22.07
N LEU A 219 -28.13 -0.34 -20.91
CA LEU A 219 -29.35 -0.92 -20.33
C LEU A 219 -30.39 0.16 -20.00
N MET A 220 -29.97 1.26 -19.37
CA MET A 220 -30.86 2.39 -19.06
C MET A 220 -31.42 3.04 -20.31
N SER A 221 -30.61 3.25 -21.34
CA SER A 221 -31.07 3.81 -22.62
C SER A 221 -32.10 2.90 -23.27
N ILE A 222 -31.91 1.57 -23.25
CA ILE A 222 -32.86 0.59 -23.77
C ILE A 222 -34.17 0.61 -22.94
N ALA A 223 -34.07 0.61 -21.61
CA ALA A 223 -35.21 0.60 -20.71
C ALA A 223 -36.08 1.85 -20.88
N VAL A 224 -35.45 3.05 -20.88
CA VAL A 224 -36.18 4.33 -21.07
C VAL A 224 -36.77 4.41 -22.45
N THR A 225 -36.06 4.04 -23.53
CA THR A 225 -36.59 4.02 -24.88
C THR A 225 -37.78 3.07 -25.01
N GLY A 226 -37.68 1.87 -24.43
CA GLY A 226 -38.77 0.90 -24.38
C GLY A 226 -39.98 1.45 -23.64
N ALA A 227 -39.82 2.13 -22.51
CA ALA A 227 -40.89 2.77 -21.76
C ALA A 227 -41.59 3.87 -22.55
N VAL A 228 -40.82 4.68 -23.28
CA VAL A 228 -41.40 5.71 -24.19
C VAL A 228 -42.23 5.06 -25.29
N LEU A 229 -41.76 3.96 -25.91
CA LEU A 229 -42.44 3.26 -27.00
C LEU A 229 -43.76 2.59 -26.57
N ILE A 230 -43.83 2.11 -25.32
CA ILE A 230 -45.07 1.52 -24.76
C ILE A 230 -45.99 2.57 -24.12
N GLY A 231 -45.67 3.88 -24.23
CA GLY A 231 -46.53 4.96 -23.75
C GLY A 231 -46.39 5.31 -22.26
N GLN A 232 -45.38 4.75 -21.54
CA GLN A 232 -45.10 5.05 -20.14
C GLN A 232 -44.18 6.27 -20.02
N TRP A 233 -44.59 7.41 -20.59
CA TRP A 233 -43.77 8.62 -20.70
C TRP A 233 -43.37 9.25 -19.36
N PRO A 234 -44.31 9.42 -18.36
CA PRO A 234 -43.95 9.99 -17.06
C PRO A 234 -42.90 9.14 -16.32
N GLU A 235 -43.09 7.81 -16.28
CA GLU A 235 -42.14 6.90 -15.65
C GLU A 235 -40.79 6.94 -16.35
N ALA A 236 -40.74 6.97 -17.70
CA ALA A 236 -39.51 7.07 -18.46
C ALA A 236 -38.72 8.35 -18.12
N ALA A 237 -39.43 9.49 -17.98
CA ALA A 237 -38.82 10.76 -17.58
C ALA A 237 -38.28 10.72 -16.14
N MET A 238 -39.08 10.17 -15.21
CA MET A 238 -38.67 10.01 -13.82
C MET A 238 -37.44 9.10 -13.67
N VAL A 239 -37.42 7.97 -14.36
CA VAL A 239 -36.28 7.04 -14.38
C VAL A 239 -35.02 7.74 -14.89
N MET A 240 -35.09 8.47 -16.00
CA MET A 240 -33.96 9.19 -16.56
C MET A 240 -33.45 10.28 -15.62
N PHE A 241 -34.35 11.06 -15.03
CA PHE A 241 -33.98 12.09 -14.03
C PHE A 241 -33.29 11.49 -12.82
N LEU A 242 -33.89 10.47 -12.19
CA LEU A 242 -33.34 9.82 -11.03
C LEU A 242 -31.96 9.18 -11.33
N PHE A 243 -31.83 8.56 -12.50
CA PHE A 243 -30.54 8.00 -12.92
C PHE A 243 -29.45 9.07 -13.08
N THR A 244 -29.79 10.22 -13.69
CA THR A 244 -28.83 11.33 -13.82
C THR A 244 -28.45 11.93 -12.48
N VAL A 245 -29.39 12.01 -11.51
CA VAL A 245 -29.11 12.40 -10.13
C VAL A 245 -28.15 11.41 -9.48
N ALA A 246 -28.36 10.09 -9.67
CA ALA A 246 -27.48 9.05 -9.16
C ALA A 246 -26.06 9.19 -9.69
N GLU A 247 -25.88 9.34 -11.03
CA GLU A 247 -24.57 9.58 -11.65
C GLU A 247 -23.87 10.82 -11.06
N LEU A 248 -24.62 11.90 -10.80
CA LEU A 248 -24.07 13.12 -10.21
C LEU A 248 -23.59 12.92 -8.77
N ILE A 249 -24.38 12.20 -7.95
CA ILE A 249 -24.01 11.90 -6.55
C ILE A 249 -22.82 10.96 -6.51
N GLU A 250 -22.79 9.97 -7.39
CA GLU A 250 -21.66 9.05 -7.56
C GLU A 250 -20.37 9.81 -7.88
N ALA A 251 -20.38 10.65 -8.91
CA ALA A 251 -19.23 11.47 -9.31
C ALA A 251 -18.74 12.35 -8.15
N ARG A 252 -19.65 13.03 -7.43
CA ARG A 252 -19.29 13.86 -6.27
C ARG A 252 -18.73 13.05 -5.11
N SER A 253 -19.17 11.82 -4.93
CA SER A 253 -18.68 10.94 -3.86
C SER A 253 -17.28 10.43 -4.13
N LEU A 254 -17.00 10.08 -5.40
CA LEU A 254 -15.65 9.79 -5.87
C LEU A 254 -14.74 11.00 -5.77
N ASP A 255 -15.21 12.19 -6.16
CA ASP A 255 -14.45 13.44 -6.02
C ASP A 255 -14.13 13.75 -4.55
N ARG A 256 -15.03 13.46 -3.61
CA ARG A 256 -14.76 13.61 -2.16
C ARG A 256 -13.64 12.69 -1.67
N ALA A 257 -13.66 11.44 -2.11
CA ALA A 257 -12.59 10.50 -1.76
C ALA A 257 -11.25 10.92 -2.40
N ARG A 258 -11.27 11.41 -3.65
CA ARG A 258 -10.10 11.96 -4.36
C ARG A 258 -9.59 13.24 -3.72
N ASN A 259 -10.45 14.18 -3.36
CA ASN A 259 -10.07 15.46 -2.74
C ASN A 259 -9.40 15.25 -1.37
N ALA A 260 -9.69 14.15 -0.68
CA ALA A 260 -8.99 13.79 0.54
C ALA A 260 -7.50 13.49 0.30
N ILE A 261 -7.14 13.01 -0.89
CA ILE A 261 -5.78 12.75 -1.34
C ILE A 261 -5.17 14.03 -1.94
N SER A 262 -5.91 14.72 -2.81
CA SER A 262 -5.45 15.99 -3.42
C SER A 262 -5.19 17.08 -2.39
N GLY A 263 -5.83 17.03 -1.21
CA GLY A 263 -5.52 17.92 -0.09
C GLY A 263 -4.08 17.79 0.40
N LEU A 264 -3.45 16.62 0.23
CA LEU A 264 -2.02 16.44 0.52
C LEU A 264 -1.14 17.20 -0.48
N MET A 265 -1.56 17.27 -1.76
CA MET A 265 -0.81 17.98 -2.81
C MET A 265 -0.76 19.50 -2.58
N GLN A 266 -1.77 20.08 -1.94
CA GLN A 266 -1.84 21.52 -1.65
C GLN A 266 -1.07 21.93 -0.38
N MET A 267 -0.36 20.99 0.24
CA MET A 267 0.39 21.28 1.48
C MET A 267 1.76 21.91 1.22
N THR A 268 2.31 21.82 0.01
CA THR A 268 3.59 22.45 -0.32
C THR A 268 3.36 23.89 -0.79
N PRO A 269 4.08 24.89 -0.24
CA PRO A 269 4.04 26.25 -0.78
C PRO A 269 4.65 26.31 -2.18
N GLU A 270 4.17 27.22 -3.01
CA GLU A 270 4.69 27.42 -4.39
C GLU A 270 6.03 28.16 -4.40
N GLN A 271 6.33 28.92 -3.32
CA GLN A 271 7.55 29.75 -3.20
C GLN A 271 8.26 29.44 -1.89
N ALA A 272 9.59 29.66 -1.88
CA ALA A 272 10.44 29.56 -0.70
C ALA A 272 11.48 30.68 -0.65
N THR A 273 11.87 31.08 0.56
CA THR A 273 12.90 32.11 0.78
C THR A 273 14.29 31.49 0.75
N VAL A 274 15.08 31.78 -0.30
CA VAL A 274 16.38 31.19 -0.58
C VAL A 274 17.49 32.25 -0.44
N LEU A 275 18.62 31.84 0.15
CA LEU A 275 19.82 32.67 0.23
C LEU A 275 20.56 32.64 -1.13
N GLN A 276 20.71 33.81 -1.75
CA GLN A 276 21.46 33.95 -3.00
C GLN A 276 22.96 34.14 -2.75
N ALA A 277 23.76 33.98 -3.80
CA ALA A 277 25.22 34.15 -3.74
C ALA A 277 25.67 35.58 -3.35
N ASP A 278 24.79 36.58 -3.52
CA ASP A 278 25.02 37.98 -3.12
C ASP A 278 24.71 38.25 -1.63
N GLY A 279 24.30 37.22 -0.88
CA GLY A 279 23.92 37.28 0.55
C GLY A 279 22.48 37.74 0.83
N ASN A 280 21.68 38.00 -0.22
CA ASN A 280 20.30 38.42 -0.08
C ASN A 280 19.33 37.22 -0.03
N TRP A 281 18.25 37.38 0.73
CA TRP A 281 17.16 36.43 0.79
C TRP A 281 16.09 36.80 -0.22
N VAL A 282 15.79 35.90 -1.17
CA VAL A 282 14.85 36.11 -2.27
C VAL A 282 13.83 34.99 -2.28
N GLU A 283 12.55 35.32 -2.52
CA GLU A 283 11.51 34.33 -2.78
C GLU A 283 11.63 33.78 -4.20
N LEU A 284 11.79 32.47 -4.32
CA LEU A 284 11.89 31.75 -5.57
C LEU A 284 10.80 30.69 -5.68
N ASP A 285 10.43 30.32 -6.91
CA ASP A 285 9.59 29.17 -7.18
C ASP A 285 10.31 27.90 -6.71
N VAL A 286 9.61 27.08 -5.92
CA VAL A 286 10.16 25.86 -5.32
C VAL A 286 10.74 24.89 -6.36
N LYS A 287 10.21 24.89 -7.57
CA LYS A 287 10.68 24.03 -8.68
C LYS A 287 12.02 24.48 -9.27
N SER A 288 12.40 25.74 -9.06
CA SER A 288 13.65 26.30 -9.54
C SER A 288 14.80 26.23 -8.53
N ILE A 289 14.58 25.64 -7.35
CA ILE A 289 15.56 25.58 -6.27
C ILE A 289 16.42 24.33 -6.42
N ASP A 290 17.74 24.55 -6.48
CA ASP A 290 18.73 23.49 -6.64
C ASP A 290 19.02 22.76 -5.30
N LEU A 291 19.58 21.54 -5.42
CA LEU A 291 20.08 20.77 -4.28
C LEU A 291 21.21 21.54 -3.57
N GLY A 292 21.20 21.50 -2.23
CA GLY A 292 22.18 22.22 -1.40
C GLY A 292 21.86 23.71 -1.20
N ALA A 293 20.83 24.26 -1.85
CA ALA A 293 20.39 25.62 -1.60
C ALA A 293 19.98 25.84 -0.15
N ARG A 294 20.31 27.00 0.43
CA ARG A 294 19.97 27.36 1.80
C ARG A 294 18.63 28.08 1.82
N VAL A 295 17.66 27.46 2.50
CA VAL A 295 16.27 27.94 2.60
C VAL A 295 15.98 28.35 4.04
N ARG A 296 15.26 29.47 4.23
CA ARG A 296 14.79 29.94 5.54
C ARG A 296 13.28 29.75 5.65
N VAL A 297 12.84 29.28 6.81
CA VAL A 297 11.42 29.13 7.15
C VAL A 297 11.15 29.82 8.48
N LYS A 298 10.16 30.72 8.49
CA LYS A 298 9.72 31.45 9.67
C LYS A 298 8.67 30.67 10.45
N PRO A 299 8.40 31.03 11.72
CA PRO A 299 7.27 30.47 12.47
C PRO A 299 5.94 30.65 11.73
N GLY A 300 5.15 29.58 11.67
CA GLY A 300 3.86 29.53 10.96
C GLY A 300 3.96 29.21 9.47
N GLU A 301 5.14 29.24 8.87
CA GLU A 301 5.35 28.89 7.46
C GLU A 301 5.47 27.37 7.28
N ARG A 302 5.13 26.92 6.08
CA ARG A 302 5.34 25.53 5.66
C ARG A 302 6.73 25.35 5.08
N ILE A 303 7.34 24.20 5.36
CA ILE A 303 8.59 23.77 4.73
C ILE A 303 8.32 23.41 3.27
N ALA A 304 9.07 24.02 2.36
CA ALA A 304 8.82 23.92 0.94
C ALA A 304 9.45 22.68 0.29
N LEU A 305 10.63 22.29 0.74
CA LEU A 305 11.45 21.19 0.22
C LEU A 305 12.01 20.34 1.35
N ASP A 306 12.31 19.08 1.08
CA ASP A 306 13.03 18.23 2.04
C ASP A 306 14.46 18.76 2.21
N GLY A 307 14.95 18.75 3.45
CA GLY A 307 16.27 19.24 3.75
C GLY A 307 16.80 18.81 5.11
N GLU A 308 18.00 19.30 5.44
CA GLU A 308 18.66 19.11 6.72
C GLU A 308 18.90 20.47 7.38
N VAL A 309 18.56 20.61 8.66
CA VAL A 309 18.71 21.86 9.40
C VAL A 309 20.17 22.21 9.55
N ILE A 310 20.56 23.43 9.13
CA ILE A 310 21.93 23.93 9.22
C ILE A 310 22.04 25.04 10.27
N SER A 311 20.93 25.69 10.66
CA SER A 311 20.94 26.77 11.65
C SER A 311 19.55 26.93 12.28
N GLY A 312 19.53 27.19 13.58
CA GLY A 312 18.31 27.39 14.36
C GLY A 312 17.80 26.12 15.05
N SER A 313 16.74 26.27 15.84
CA SER A 313 15.98 25.17 16.44
C SER A 313 14.50 25.55 16.48
N SER A 314 13.61 24.59 16.29
CA SER A 314 12.17 24.79 16.30
C SER A 314 11.41 23.50 16.55
N THR A 315 10.13 23.64 16.89
CA THR A 315 9.17 22.53 16.85
C THR A 315 8.44 22.54 15.51
N ILE A 316 8.36 21.36 14.88
CA ILE A 316 7.74 21.16 13.56
C ILE A 316 6.54 20.24 13.69
N ASP A 317 5.38 20.68 13.21
CA ASP A 317 4.21 19.83 13.04
C ASP A 317 4.39 18.97 11.78
N GLN A 318 4.67 17.69 12.00
CA GLN A 318 4.87 16.71 10.94
C GLN A 318 3.60 15.89 10.65
N ALA A 319 2.48 16.16 11.30
CA ALA A 319 1.21 15.46 11.11
C ALA A 319 0.78 15.29 9.63
N PRO A 320 1.03 16.26 8.73
CA PRO A 320 0.71 16.10 7.31
C PRO A 320 1.40 14.90 6.63
N ILE A 321 2.56 14.49 7.12
CA ILE A 321 3.37 13.39 6.54
C ILE A 321 3.33 12.14 7.41
N THR A 322 3.57 12.30 8.72
CA THR A 322 3.67 11.18 9.65
C THR A 322 2.32 10.75 10.22
N GLY A 323 1.34 11.66 10.23
CA GLY A 323 0.05 11.45 10.89
C GLY A 323 0.08 11.60 12.41
N GLU A 324 1.25 11.92 13.00
CA GLU A 324 1.39 12.17 14.45
C GLU A 324 1.02 13.61 14.80
N SER A 325 0.15 13.79 15.81
CA SER A 325 -0.35 15.11 16.18
C SER A 325 0.60 15.91 17.09
N LEU A 326 1.64 15.29 17.64
CA LEU A 326 2.60 15.97 18.50
C LEU A 326 3.71 16.60 17.66
N PRO A 327 3.98 17.91 17.80
CA PRO A 327 5.10 18.55 17.14
C PRO A 327 6.44 17.96 17.61
N VAL A 328 7.39 17.82 16.67
CA VAL A 328 8.72 17.24 16.91
C VAL A 328 9.74 18.39 16.98
N GLU A 329 10.58 18.38 18.01
CA GLU A 329 11.69 19.33 18.12
C GLU A 329 12.76 18.98 17.07
N LYS A 330 13.28 20.00 16.37
CA LYS A 330 14.30 19.92 15.35
C LYS A 330 15.43 20.88 15.62
N THR A 331 16.64 20.36 15.53
CA THR A 331 17.90 21.05 15.76
C THR A 331 18.85 20.85 14.57
N VAL A 332 20.02 21.48 14.60
CA VAL A 332 21.01 21.34 13.54
C VAL A 332 21.40 19.86 13.31
N GLY A 333 21.36 19.41 12.06
CA GLY A 333 21.58 18.03 11.63
C GLY A 333 20.31 17.19 11.49
N ASP A 334 19.16 17.70 11.92
CA ASP A 334 17.89 16.98 11.79
C ASP A 334 17.26 17.15 10.41
N LYS A 335 16.63 16.10 9.90
CA LYS A 335 15.86 16.13 8.65
C LYS A 335 14.53 16.85 8.84
N VAL A 336 14.15 17.66 7.83
CA VAL A 336 12.87 18.34 7.69
C VAL A 336 12.22 17.96 6.36
N PHE A 337 10.89 17.93 6.31
CA PHE A 337 10.14 17.41 5.18
C PHE A 337 9.19 18.46 4.59
N ALA A 338 9.10 18.49 3.26
CA ALA A 338 8.17 19.35 2.52
C ALA A 338 6.72 19.17 2.98
N GLY A 339 5.97 20.28 3.13
CA GLY A 339 4.57 20.27 3.55
C GLY A 339 4.33 20.29 5.07
N THR A 340 5.35 20.08 5.90
CA THR A 340 5.28 20.20 7.36
C THR A 340 5.28 21.67 7.79
N ILE A 341 4.82 21.98 8.99
CA ILE A 341 4.62 23.36 9.46
C ILE A 341 5.62 23.67 10.56
N ASN A 342 6.42 24.73 10.35
CA ASN A 342 7.31 25.27 11.36
C ASN A 342 6.51 26.09 12.40
N GLN A 343 6.62 25.79 13.71
CA GLN A 343 5.78 26.39 14.72
C GLN A 343 6.45 27.51 15.53
N ALA A 344 7.67 27.30 16.05
CA ALA A 344 8.20 28.15 17.09
C ALA A 344 9.37 29.04 16.63
N GLY A 345 10.49 28.47 16.21
CA GLY A 345 11.72 29.18 15.86
C GLY A 345 11.85 29.42 14.37
N SER A 346 12.77 30.30 13.96
CA SER A 346 13.20 30.39 12.57
C SER A 346 14.25 29.32 12.31
N LEU A 347 14.09 28.55 11.23
CA LEU A 347 15.00 27.50 10.79
C LEU A 347 15.62 27.87 9.44
N GLU A 348 16.89 27.51 9.28
CA GLU A 348 17.52 27.48 7.98
C GLU A 348 17.99 26.04 7.70
N TYR A 349 17.69 25.55 6.52
CA TYR A 349 18.02 24.18 6.12
C TYR A 349 18.62 24.14 4.72
N ALA A 350 19.48 23.15 4.48
CA ALA A 350 20.01 22.84 3.15
C ALA A 350 19.07 21.86 2.43
N VAL A 351 18.73 22.15 1.18
CA VAL A 351 17.84 21.30 0.37
C VAL A 351 18.53 19.97 0.04
N THR A 352 17.87 18.85 0.35
CA THR A 352 18.39 17.49 0.09
C THR A 352 17.63 16.76 -1.03
N ALA A 353 16.44 17.21 -1.40
CA ALA A 353 15.66 16.63 -2.50
C ALA A 353 14.99 17.71 -3.35
N ALA A 354 14.95 17.50 -4.66
CA ALA A 354 14.22 18.38 -5.59
C ALA A 354 12.71 18.30 -5.35
N ALA A 355 11.96 19.31 -5.79
CA ALA A 355 10.51 19.43 -5.54
C ALA A 355 9.69 18.20 -5.97
N ASN A 356 10.00 17.64 -7.14
CA ASN A 356 9.33 16.46 -7.69
C ASN A 356 9.80 15.13 -7.08
N ASN A 357 10.87 15.14 -6.30
CA ASN A 357 11.43 13.98 -5.60
C ASN A 357 11.38 14.12 -4.07
N SER A 358 10.65 15.12 -3.55
CA SER A 358 10.42 15.27 -2.10
C SER A 358 9.63 14.09 -1.53
N THR A 359 9.75 13.87 -0.23
CA THR A 359 8.98 12.83 0.49
C THR A 359 7.48 12.95 0.21
N LEU A 360 6.94 14.18 0.24
CA LEU A 360 5.54 14.42 -0.08
C LEU A 360 5.19 14.08 -1.53
N ALA A 361 6.05 14.42 -2.50
CA ALA A 361 5.86 14.06 -3.90
C ALA A 361 5.85 12.54 -4.12
N ARG A 362 6.74 11.81 -3.44
CA ARG A 362 6.78 10.33 -3.46
C ARG A 362 5.52 9.71 -2.85
N ILE A 363 5.00 10.27 -1.76
CA ILE A 363 3.71 9.84 -1.16
C ILE A 363 2.58 9.99 -2.19
N ILE A 364 2.49 11.15 -2.83
CA ILE A 364 1.46 11.44 -3.82
C ILE A 364 1.56 10.45 -4.98
N HIS A 365 2.73 10.27 -5.54
CA HIS A 365 2.98 9.36 -6.67
C HIS A 365 2.63 7.91 -6.33
N ALA A 366 2.99 7.43 -5.13
CA ALA A 366 2.65 6.08 -4.72
C ALA A 366 1.13 5.89 -4.48
N VAL A 367 0.43 6.90 -3.94
CA VAL A 367 -1.04 6.86 -3.83
C VAL A 367 -1.71 6.88 -5.21
N GLU A 368 -1.15 7.61 -6.17
CA GLU A 368 -1.62 7.61 -7.55
C GLU A 368 -1.42 6.26 -8.24
N GLN A 369 -0.24 5.66 -8.10
CA GLN A 369 0.04 4.31 -8.61
C GLN A 369 -0.85 3.24 -7.96
N ALA A 370 -1.11 3.37 -6.64
CA ALA A 370 -1.97 2.46 -5.91
C ALA A 370 -3.39 2.35 -6.50
N GLN A 371 -3.88 3.40 -7.13
CA GLN A 371 -5.21 3.40 -7.76
C GLN A 371 -5.23 2.65 -9.10
N GLY A 372 -4.08 2.53 -9.77
CA GLY A 372 -3.94 1.74 -10.99
C GLY A 372 -4.06 0.23 -10.75
N ALA A 373 -3.69 -0.24 -9.57
CA ALA A 373 -3.71 -1.66 -9.20
C ALA A 373 -5.10 -2.07 -8.68
N ARG A 374 -5.88 -2.77 -9.54
CA ARG A 374 -7.25 -3.21 -9.19
C ARG A 374 -7.25 -4.24 -8.07
N ALA A 375 -7.99 -3.98 -7.01
CA ALA A 375 -8.22 -4.90 -5.90
C ALA A 375 -8.92 -6.20 -6.35
N PRO A 376 -8.70 -7.35 -5.66
CA PRO A 376 -9.33 -8.62 -5.99
C PRO A 376 -10.86 -8.54 -6.07
N THR A 377 -11.50 -7.87 -5.11
CA THR A 377 -12.96 -7.65 -5.12
C THR A 377 -13.40 -6.82 -6.34
N GLN A 378 -12.62 -5.83 -6.76
CA GLN A 378 -12.93 -5.05 -7.96
C GLN A 378 -12.84 -5.91 -9.22
N ARG A 379 -11.79 -6.73 -9.35
CA ARG A 379 -11.67 -7.69 -10.47
C ARG A 379 -12.83 -8.68 -10.51
N PHE A 380 -13.25 -9.18 -9.34
CA PHE A 380 -14.41 -10.07 -9.23
C PHE A 380 -15.70 -9.37 -9.70
N VAL A 381 -15.96 -8.15 -9.24
CA VAL A 381 -17.15 -7.37 -9.64
C VAL A 381 -17.15 -7.09 -11.15
N ASP A 382 -16.01 -6.74 -11.71
CA ASP A 382 -15.85 -6.50 -13.15
C ASP A 382 -16.15 -7.78 -13.96
N GLN A 383 -15.62 -8.92 -13.53
CA GLN A 383 -15.85 -10.21 -14.19
C GLN A 383 -17.31 -10.67 -14.03
N PHE A 384 -17.88 -10.52 -12.86
CA PHE A 384 -19.28 -10.79 -12.58
C PHE A 384 -20.18 -9.95 -13.51
N SER A 385 -19.94 -8.65 -13.60
CA SER A 385 -20.73 -7.75 -14.42
C SER A 385 -20.69 -8.10 -15.92
N LYS A 386 -19.54 -8.58 -16.43
CA LYS A 386 -19.41 -9.03 -17.83
C LYS A 386 -20.30 -10.20 -18.19
N ILE A 387 -20.59 -11.08 -17.23
CA ILE A 387 -21.44 -12.27 -17.44
C ILE A 387 -22.89 -11.95 -17.07
N TYR A 388 -23.08 -11.29 -15.91
CA TYR A 388 -24.38 -11.01 -15.35
C TYR A 388 -25.22 -10.09 -16.24
N THR A 389 -24.65 -9.00 -16.76
CA THR A 389 -25.40 -8.02 -17.57
C THR A 389 -25.98 -8.60 -18.86
N PRO A 390 -25.24 -9.35 -19.70
CA PRO A 390 -25.83 -10.04 -20.84
C PRO A 390 -26.86 -11.11 -20.46
N ALA A 391 -26.63 -11.86 -19.37
CA ALA A 391 -27.57 -12.87 -18.89
C ALA A 391 -28.93 -12.25 -18.48
N VAL A 392 -28.90 -11.13 -17.78
CA VAL A 392 -30.10 -10.36 -17.43
C VAL A 392 -30.81 -9.83 -18.65
N PHE A 393 -30.09 -9.34 -19.65
CA PHE A 393 -30.67 -8.87 -20.90
C PHE A 393 -31.42 -9.99 -21.63
N VAL A 394 -30.80 -11.19 -21.73
CA VAL A 394 -31.47 -12.36 -22.33
C VAL A 394 -32.68 -12.80 -21.49
N LEU A 395 -32.57 -12.77 -20.16
CA LEU A 395 -33.69 -13.09 -19.26
C LEU A 395 -34.88 -12.08 -19.48
N ALA A 396 -34.56 -10.79 -19.54
CA ALA A 396 -35.58 -9.76 -19.80
C ALA A 396 -36.27 -9.97 -21.15
N LEU A 397 -35.52 -10.32 -22.20
CA LEU A 397 -36.08 -10.65 -23.51
C LEU A 397 -36.97 -11.90 -23.42
N ALA A 398 -36.56 -12.92 -22.69
CA ALA A 398 -37.37 -14.11 -22.47
C ALA A 398 -38.68 -13.78 -21.71
N VAL A 399 -38.62 -12.93 -20.67
CA VAL A 399 -39.79 -12.46 -19.91
C VAL A 399 -40.74 -11.64 -20.80
N ALA A 400 -40.23 -10.84 -21.74
CA ALA A 400 -41.04 -10.08 -22.67
C ALA A 400 -41.75 -10.94 -23.71
N ILE A 401 -41.15 -12.06 -24.14
CA ILE A 401 -41.61 -12.83 -25.30
C ILE A 401 -42.37 -14.11 -24.92
N ILE A 402 -41.84 -14.90 -23.95
CA ILE A 402 -42.34 -16.24 -23.66
C ILE A 402 -43.79 -16.22 -23.15
N PRO A 403 -44.19 -15.42 -22.14
CA PRO A 403 -45.55 -15.47 -21.64
C PRO A 403 -46.61 -14.97 -22.65
N PRO A 404 -46.41 -13.88 -23.41
CA PRO A 404 -47.37 -13.51 -24.45
C PRO A 404 -47.50 -14.56 -25.54
N LEU A 405 -46.36 -15.19 -25.94
CA LEU A 405 -46.38 -16.13 -27.07
C LEU A 405 -46.97 -17.50 -26.70
N PHE A 406 -46.67 -18.01 -25.51
CA PHE A 406 -47.00 -19.39 -25.08
C PHE A 406 -48.20 -19.44 -24.12
N MET A 407 -48.46 -18.36 -23.36
CA MET A 407 -49.51 -18.32 -22.33
C MET A 407 -50.68 -17.39 -22.70
N GLY A 408 -50.63 -16.73 -23.86
CA GLY A 408 -51.65 -15.78 -24.32
C GLY A 408 -51.75 -14.50 -23.46
N ALA A 409 -50.69 -14.16 -22.74
CA ALA A 409 -50.65 -13.01 -21.86
C ALA A 409 -50.57 -11.71 -22.67
N ALA A 410 -50.98 -10.58 -22.08
CA ALA A 410 -50.94 -9.28 -22.73
C ALA A 410 -49.49 -8.84 -22.98
N TRP A 411 -49.13 -8.51 -24.22
CA TRP A 411 -47.77 -8.07 -24.60
C TRP A 411 -47.32 -6.86 -23.81
N PHE A 412 -48.19 -5.90 -23.60
CA PHE A 412 -47.91 -4.66 -22.89
C PHE A 412 -47.39 -4.92 -21.48
N ASP A 413 -48.07 -5.74 -20.71
CA ASP A 413 -47.73 -6.02 -19.29
C ASP A 413 -46.38 -6.74 -19.17
N TRP A 414 -46.08 -7.68 -20.06
CA TRP A 414 -44.85 -8.44 -20.00
C TRP A 414 -43.65 -7.70 -20.55
N ILE A 415 -43.83 -6.84 -21.57
CA ILE A 415 -42.78 -5.91 -22.02
C ILE A 415 -42.48 -4.92 -20.90
N TYR A 416 -43.48 -4.37 -20.22
CA TYR A 416 -43.29 -3.48 -19.08
C TYR A 416 -42.50 -4.16 -17.95
N ARG A 417 -42.89 -5.38 -17.55
CA ARG A 417 -42.15 -6.16 -16.54
C ARG A 417 -40.72 -6.46 -16.95
N ALA A 418 -40.48 -6.72 -18.21
CA ALA A 418 -39.14 -6.92 -18.74
C ALA A 418 -38.27 -5.64 -18.65
N LEU A 419 -38.86 -4.47 -18.94
CA LEU A 419 -38.18 -3.20 -18.78
C LEU A 419 -37.87 -2.88 -17.31
N VAL A 420 -38.82 -3.12 -16.40
CA VAL A 420 -38.61 -3.01 -14.94
C VAL A 420 -37.49 -3.95 -14.49
N LEU A 421 -37.48 -5.20 -15.01
CA LEU A 421 -36.43 -6.17 -14.72
C LEU A 421 -35.03 -5.68 -15.14
N LEU A 422 -34.91 -5.05 -16.34
CA LEU A 422 -33.65 -4.47 -16.81
C LEU A 422 -33.12 -3.39 -15.86
N VAL A 423 -34.01 -2.55 -15.34
CA VAL A 423 -33.66 -1.50 -14.38
C VAL A 423 -33.25 -2.06 -13.03
N VAL A 424 -34.08 -2.97 -12.43
CA VAL A 424 -33.78 -3.60 -11.11
C VAL A 424 -32.48 -4.37 -11.14
N ALA A 425 -32.21 -5.06 -12.23
CA ALA A 425 -31.07 -5.95 -12.33
C ALA A 425 -29.73 -5.23 -12.62
N CYS A 426 -29.73 -3.90 -12.78
CA CYS A 426 -28.48 -3.15 -12.96
C CYS A 426 -27.55 -3.31 -11.73
N PRO A 427 -26.29 -3.75 -11.86
CA PRO A 427 -25.40 -3.94 -10.72
C PRO A 427 -24.73 -2.64 -10.23
N CYS A 428 -25.40 -1.48 -10.33
CA CYS A 428 -24.84 -0.14 -10.10
C CYS A 428 -24.17 -0.01 -8.73
N ALA A 429 -24.91 -0.31 -7.66
CA ALA A 429 -24.41 -0.21 -6.27
C ALA A 429 -23.18 -1.09 -6.01
N LEU A 430 -23.10 -2.26 -6.65
CA LEU A 430 -21.99 -3.19 -6.50
C LEU A 430 -20.73 -2.66 -7.18
N VAL A 431 -20.86 -2.12 -8.38
CA VAL A 431 -19.74 -1.59 -9.18
C VAL A 431 -19.14 -0.34 -8.54
N ILE A 432 -19.96 0.53 -7.96
CA ILE A 432 -19.54 1.80 -7.34
C ILE A 432 -18.94 1.58 -5.95
N SER A 433 -19.49 0.66 -5.18
CA SER A 433 -19.11 0.42 -3.78
C SER A 433 -17.64 0.10 -3.60
N THR A 434 -17.07 -0.72 -4.49
CA THR A 434 -15.69 -1.21 -4.36
C THR A 434 -14.65 -0.10 -4.52
N PRO A 435 -14.62 0.69 -5.63
CA PRO A 435 -13.63 1.74 -5.78
C PRO A 435 -13.76 2.83 -4.71
N VAL A 436 -14.98 3.23 -4.33
CA VAL A 436 -15.18 4.24 -3.27
C VAL A 436 -14.62 3.75 -1.93
N THR A 437 -14.86 2.50 -1.57
CA THR A 437 -14.36 1.92 -0.31
C THR A 437 -12.84 1.82 -0.31
N ILE A 438 -12.24 1.34 -1.40
CA ILE A 438 -10.78 1.19 -1.51
C ILE A 438 -10.08 2.56 -1.49
N VAL A 439 -10.55 3.53 -2.29
CA VAL A 439 -9.96 4.88 -2.31
C VAL A 439 -10.09 5.56 -0.94
N SER A 440 -11.23 5.39 -0.25
CA SER A 440 -11.41 5.90 1.11
C SER A 440 -10.46 5.26 2.12
N GLY A 441 -10.21 3.95 1.99
CA GLY A 441 -9.25 3.23 2.83
C GLY A 441 -7.80 3.65 2.56
N LEU A 442 -7.40 3.80 1.29
CA LEU A 442 -6.08 4.31 0.92
C LEU A 442 -5.85 5.74 1.45
N ALA A 443 -6.85 6.61 1.33
CA ALA A 443 -6.78 7.96 1.88
C ALA A 443 -6.67 7.97 3.42
N ALA A 444 -7.35 7.05 4.11
CA ALA A 444 -7.25 6.90 5.56
C ALA A 444 -5.87 6.39 5.99
N ALA A 445 -5.28 5.44 5.23
CA ALA A 445 -3.92 4.95 5.46
C ALA A 445 -2.89 6.07 5.29
N ALA A 446 -2.96 6.82 4.17
CA ALA A 446 -2.05 7.92 3.88
C ALA A 446 -2.05 9.00 4.96
N ARG A 447 -3.23 9.36 5.52
CA ARG A 447 -3.34 10.33 6.64
C ARG A 447 -2.66 9.84 7.92
N LYS A 448 -2.45 8.55 8.07
CA LYS A 448 -1.74 7.95 9.20
C LYS A 448 -0.25 7.71 8.90
N GLY A 449 0.26 8.28 7.80
CA GLY A 449 1.63 8.06 7.37
C GLY A 449 1.91 6.62 6.91
N ILE A 450 0.87 5.90 6.46
CA ILE A 450 0.98 4.54 5.92
C ILE A 450 0.73 4.61 4.42
N LEU A 451 1.78 4.47 3.64
CA LEU A 451 1.72 4.54 2.19
C LEU A 451 1.51 3.14 1.62
N VAL A 452 0.36 2.90 1.00
CA VAL A 452 -0.02 1.60 0.44
C VAL A 452 0.00 1.67 -1.09
N LYS A 453 0.79 0.86 -1.76
CA LYS A 453 0.97 0.87 -3.23
C LYS A 453 -0.15 0.19 -4.02
N GLY A 454 -1.22 -0.26 -3.39
CA GLY A 454 -2.34 -0.86 -4.12
C GLY A 454 -3.52 -1.27 -3.24
N GLY A 455 -4.74 -1.17 -3.82
CA GLY A 455 -5.93 -1.68 -3.17
C GLY A 455 -5.87 -3.19 -2.88
N VAL A 456 -5.02 -3.93 -3.60
CA VAL A 456 -4.76 -5.36 -3.37
C VAL A 456 -4.22 -5.59 -1.97
N TYR A 457 -3.22 -4.82 -1.56
CA TYR A 457 -2.56 -4.93 -0.26
C TYR A 457 -3.48 -4.47 0.87
N LEU A 458 -4.24 -3.38 0.65
CA LEU A 458 -5.23 -2.92 1.62
C LEU A 458 -6.35 -3.95 1.82
N GLU A 459 -6.80 -4.64 0.77
CA GLU A 459 -7.80 -5.70 0.87
C GLU A 459 -7.23 -7.01 1.44
N GLY A 460 -5.93 -7.27 1.22
CA GLY A 460 -5.24 -8.51 1.64
C GLY A 460 -4.69 -8.48 3.07
N GLY A 461 -4.36 -7.29 3.59
CA GLY A 461 -3.58 -7.14 4.82
C GLY A 461 -4.18 -7.79 6.07
N PHE A 462 -5.51 -7.87 6.18
CA PHE A 462 -6.15 -8.53 7.32
C PHE A 462 -5.98 -10.06 7.34
N LYS A 463 -5.46 -10.64 6.26
CA LYS A 463 -5.24 -12.08 6.13
C LYS A 463 -3.87 -12.51 6.63
N LEU A 464 -2.98 -11.56 6.90
CA LEU A 464 -1.66 -11.87 7.44
C LEU A 464 -1.82 -12.57 8.79
N ASP A 465 -1.16 -13.70 8.94
CA ASP A 465 -1.11 -14.49 10.17
C ASP A 465 0.32 -14.63 10.73
N TYR A 466 1.32 -14.25 9.91
CA TYR A 466 2.73 -14.14 10.30
C TYR A 466 3.32 -12.82 9.85
N LEU A 467 4.18 -12.24 10.71
CA LEU A 467 4.99 -11.08 10.36
C LEU A 467 6.46 -11.40 10.65
N ALA A 468 7.27 -11.43 9.61
CA ALA A 468 8.71 -11.48 9.70
C ALA A 468 9.27 -10.06 9.82
N LEU A 469 10.20 -9.82 10.74
CA LEU A 469 10.77 -8.52 11.04
C LEU A 469 12.28 -8.59 10.97
N ASP A 470 12.91 -7.68 10.24
CA ASP A 470 14.32 -7.44 10.39
C ASP A 470 14.62 -6.82 11.76
N LYS A 471 15.85 -6.94 12.24
CA LYS A 471 16.28 -6.34 13.51
C LYS A 471 16.64 -4.87 13.32
N THR A 472 17.67 -4.62 12.50
CA THR A 472 18.38 -3.34 12.42
C THR A 472 17.55 -2.29 11.71
N GLY A 473 17.40 -1.08 12.28
CA GLY A 473 16.56 -0.02 11.68
C GLY A 473 15.06 -0.30 11.76
N THR A 474 14.63 -1.54 11.98
CA THR A 474 13.24 -1.97 12.12
C THR A 474 12.82 -2.04 13.59
N LEU A 475 13.26 -3.04 14.32
CA LEU A 475 12.99 -3.21 15.75
C LEU A 475 13.85 -2.30 16.62
N THR A 476 15.04 -1.94 16.12
CA THR A 476 16.03 -1.11 16.76
C THR A 476 16.20 0.21 16.02
N HIS A 477 16.91 1.16 16.63
CA HIS A 477 17.16 2.48 16.02
C HIS A 477 18.09 2.44 14.80
N GLY A 478 18.83 1.33 14.58
CA GLY A 478 19.83 1.20 13.52
C GLY A 478 21.08 2.04 13.76
N LYS A 479 21.19 2.66 14.93
CA LYS A 479 22.31 3.50 15.35
C LYS A 479 22.88 2.92 16.63
N PRO A 480 24.04 2.22 16.56
CA PRO A 480 24.71 1.73 17.75
C PRO A 480 25.07 2.88 18.69
N VAL A 481 24.84 2.69 19.98
CA VAL A 481 25.24 3.62 21.04
C VAL A 481 26.07 2.91 22.08
N GLN A 482 27.00 3.62 22.73
CA GLN A 482 27.74 3.07 23.85
C GLN A 482 26.79 2.94 25.05
N THR A 483 26.55 1.70 25.48
CA THR A 483 25.65 1.38 26.61
C THR A 483 26.40 1.23 27.93
N ASP A 484 27.62 0.71 27.89
CA ASP A 484 28.41 0.45 29.12
C ASP A 484 29.85 0.88 28.92
N PHE A 485 30.45 1.27 30.04
CA PHE A 485 31.85 1.53 30.20
C PHE A 485 32.34 0.87 31.52
N LEU A 486 33.36 0.05 31.43
CA LEU A 486 33.97 -0.57 32.59
C LEU A 486 35.47 -0.37 32.55
N SER A 487 36.00 0.34 33.54
CA SER A 487 37.43 0.45 33.75
C SER A 487 37.97 -0.88 34.27
N LEU A 488 39.06 -1.37 33.68
CA LEU A 488 39.74 -2.60 34.07
C LEU A 488 41.02 -2.28 34.86
N ASP A 489 41.56 -1.07 34.67
CA ASP A 489 42.70 -0.53 35.43
C ASP A 489 42.29 0.79 36.13
N PRO A 490 42.28 0.83 37.46
CA PRO A 490 41.88 2.03 38.19
C PRO A 490 42.71 3.27 37.86
N THR A 491 43.92 3.12 37.36
CA THR A 491 44.79 4.25 37.00
C THR A 491 44.40 4.88 35.66
N ALA A 492 43.71 4.12 34.79
CA ALA A 492 43.27 4.55 33.47
C ALA A 492 41.80 5.06 33.45
N ASP A 493 41.06 4.97 34.55
CA ASP A 493 39.61 5.26 34.61
C ASP A 493 39.24 6.64 34.04
N ALA A 494 39.99 7.67 34.37
CA ALA A 494 39.74 9.04 33.91
C ALA A 494 40.19 9.32 32.46
N THR A 495 41.19 8.55 31.96
CA THR A 495 41.84 8.81 30.64
C THR A 495 41.39 7.88 29.54
N ALA A 496 40.97 6.66 29.88
CA ALA A 496 40.56 5.63 28.93
C ALA A 496 39.42 6.08 27.97
N PRO A 497 38.36 6.78 28.42
CA PRO A 497 37.34 7.25 27.52
C PRO A 497 37.85 8.24 26.47
N ALA A 498 38.71 9.17 26.84
CA ALA A 498 39.28 10.16 25.92
C ALA A 498 40.26 9.52 24.91
N ILE A 499 41.08 8.55 25.35
CA ILE A 499 41.98 7.81 24.46
C ILE A 499 41.19 6.93 23.50
N ALA A 500 40.19 6.21 23.99
CA ALA A 500 39.33 5.37 23.16
C ALA A 500 38.56 6.22 22.11
N ALA A 501 38.04 7.39 22.50
CA ALA A 501 37.38 8.31 21.61
C ALA A 501 38.28 8.87 20.52
N ALA A 502 39.56 9.20 20.89
CA ALA A 502 40.54 9.70 19.94
C ALA A 502 40.86 8.66 18.85
N LEU A 503 41.02 7.41 19.20
CA LEU A 503 41.23 6.30 18.28
C LEU A 503 39.99 6.00 17.47
N ALA A 504 38.82 5.93 18.11
CA ALA A 504 37.53 5.63 17.52
C ALA A 504 37.09 6.68 16.50
N GLY A 505 37.35 7.96 16.78
CA GLY A 505 37.02 9.09 15.88
C GLY A 505 37.81 9.12 14.56
N ARG A 506 38.84 8.25 14.40
CA ARG A 506 39.57 8.07 13.14
C ARG A 506 39.04 6.91 12.30
N SER A 507 38.02 6.19 12.77
CA SER A 507 37.40 5.04 12.09
C SER A 507 35.99 5.38 11.70
N ASP A 508 35.58 4.93 10.51
CA ASP A 508 34.22 5.02 9.99
C ASP A 508 33.33 3.85 10.46
N HIS A 509 33.87 2.92 11.24
CA HIS A 509 33.13 1.76 11.73
C HIS A 509 32.04 2.18 12.73
N PRO A 510 30.77 1.73 12.60
CA PRO A 510 29.65 2.19 13.44
C PRO A 510 29.88 2.05 14.95
N VAL A 511 30.53 0.96 15.38
CA VAL A 511 30.87 0.75 16.80
C VAL A 511 31.90 1.76 17.28
N SER A 512 32.87 2.11 16.45
CA SER A 512 33.89 3.12 16.78
C SER A 512 33.22 4.51 16.88
N LEU A 513 32.38 4.86 15.94
CA LEU A 513 31.64 6.14 15.96
C LEU A 513 30.78 6.27 17.22
N ALA A 514 30.12 5.19 17.66
CA ALA A 514 29.33 5.19 18.90
C ALA A 514 30.16 5.52 20.12
N ILE A 515 31.40 4.98 20.23
CA ILE A 515 32.31 5.29 21.32
C ILE A 515 32.82 6.74 21.26
N ALA A 516 33.12 7.23 20.06
CA ALA A 516 33.56 8.61 19.84
C ALA A 516 32.49 9.61 20.23
N HIS A 517 31.23 9.40 19.79
CA HIS A 517 30.08 10.26 20.12
C HIS A 517 29.80 10.29 21.62
N ALA A 518 29.78 9.13 22.28
CA ALA A 518 29.55 9.04 23.73
C ALA A 518 30.58 9.82 24.58
N ALA A 519 31.80 9.96 24.08
CA ALA A 519 32.82 10.74 24.76
C ALA A 519 32.67 12.25 24.52
N VAL A 520 32.25 12.65 23.31
CA VAL A 520 31.92 14.06 22.99
C VAL A 520 30.76 14.56 23.84
N ASP A 521 29.71 13.76 23.99
CA ASP A 521 28.54 14.07 24.81
C ASP A 521 28.91 14.27 26.31
N LYS A 522 29.95 13.59 26.76
CA LYS A 522 30.51 13.72 28.14
C LYS A 522 31.56 14.84 28.26
N GLY A 523 31.79 15.62 27.20
CA GLY A 523 32.71 16.77 27.20
C GLY A 523 34.17 16.40 27.14
N SER A 524 34.54 15.20 26.66
CA SER A 524 35.92 14.78 26.51
C SER A 524 36.64 15.58 25.42
N ALA A 525 37.83 16.10 25.71
CA ALA A 525 38.63 16.83 24.74
C ALA A 525 39.21 15.88 23.68
N ALA A 526 39.23 16.36 22.42
CA ALA A 526 39.89 15.61 21.35
C ALA A 526 41.38 15.53 21.55
N LEU A 527 41.94 14.31 21.62
CA LEU A 527 43.36 14.06 21.72
C LEU A 527 43.97 13.82 20.32
N PRO A 528 45.19 14.28 20.05
CA PRO A 528 45.89 13.96 18.82
C PRO A 528 46.26 12.48 18.76
N VAL A 529 46.10 11.87 17.58
CA VAL A 529 46.47 10.48 17.32
C VAL A 529 47.51 10.45 16.22
N ASP A 530 48.66 9.87 16.51
CA ASP A 530 49.74 9.64 15.56
C ASP A 530 49.80 8.14 15.18
N ASN A 531 50.42 7.82 14.05
CA ASN A 531 50.66 6.44 13.60
C ASN A 531 49.39 5.57 13.62
N PHE A 532 48.25 6.13 13.18
CA PHE A 532 46.97 5.43 13.14
C PHE A 532 46.98 4.32 12.09
N GLU A 533 46.54 3.13 12.49
CA GLU A 533 46.41 1.95 11.63
C GLU A 533 45.09 1.22 11.89
N ALA A 534 44.32 0.93 10.82
CA ALA A 534 43.15 0.10 10.90
C ALA A 534 43.52 -1.39 10.75
N LEU A 535 43.17 -2.20 11.76
CA LEU A 535 43.39 -3.64 11.79
C LEU A 535 42.15 -4.37 11.29
N ALA A 536 42.16 -4.81 10.02
CA ALA A 536 40.98 -5.39 9.37
C ALA A 536 40.36 -6.53 10.18
N GLY A 537 39.07 -6.38 10.55
CA GLY A 537 38.30 -7.34 11.31
C GLY A 537 38.71 -7.49 12.80
N ARG A 538 39.58 -6.60 13.33
CA ARG A 538 40.11 -6.66 14.71
C ARG A 538 39.89 -5.36 15.48
N GLY A 539 40.00 -4.19 14.81
CA GLY A 539 39.90 -2.89 15.46
C GLY A 539 40.85 -1.86 14.87
N VAL A 540 41.36 -0.96 15.72
CA VAL A 540 42.28 0.10 15.33
C VAL A 540 43.44 0.19 16.32
N LYS A 541 44.58 0.75 15.86
CA LYS A 541 45.79 1.01 16.64
C LYS A 541 46.24 2.43 16.36
N GLY A 542 46.83 3.08 17.37
CA GLY A 542 47.39 4.41 17.22
C GLY A 542 48.21 4.82 18.42
N GLU A 543 48.93 5.91 18.28
CA GLU A 543 49.79 6.48 19.33
C GLU A 543 49.14 7.76 19.87
N VAL A 544 48.91 7.81 21.18
CA VAL A 544 48.36 8.96 21.87
C VAL A 544 49.32 9.38 22.96
N ASN A 545 49.77 10.62 22.97
CA ASN A 545 50.76 11.15 23.91
C ASN A 545 52.07 10.32 23.99
N GLY A 546 52.53 9.78 22.85
CA GLY A 546 53.76 8.98 22.78
C GLY A 546 53.61 7.52 23.24
N GLN A 547 52.40 7.07 23.54
CA GLN A 547 52.11 5.68 23.95
C GLN A 547 51.20 5.00 22.94
N VAL A 548 51.49 3.74 22.58
CA VAL A 548 50.72 2.97 21.61
C VAL A 548 49.57 2.29 22.31
N TYR A 549 48.35 2.49 21.75
CA TYR A 549 47.13 1.88 22.20
C TYR A 549 46.44 1.10 21.06
N HIS A 550 45.70 0.10 21.46
CA HIS A 550 44.82 -0.66 20.57
C HIS A 550 43.39 -0.53 21.07
N LEU A 551 42.46 -0.31 20.15
CA LEU A 551 41.04 -0.35 20.43
C LEU A 551 40.43 -1.43 19.52
N GLY A 552 40.04 -2.59 20.08
CA GLY A 552 39.64 -3.73 19.29
C GLY A 552 38.72 -4.72 19.98
N ASN A 553 38.26 -5.71 19.19
CA ASN A 553 37.35 -6.76 19.65
C ASN A 553 38.07 -7.86 20.43
N HIS A 554 37.32 -8.84 20.96
CA HIS A 554 37.80 -9.97 21.72
C HIS A 554 38.93 -10.75 20.99
N ARG A 555 38.77 -10.95 19.68
CA ARG A 555 39.79 -11.65 18.85
C ARG A 555 41.15 -10.96 18.86
N LEU A 556 41.19 -9.62 18.85
CA LEU A 556 42.47 -8.90 18.98
C LEU A 556 43.14 -9.16 20.33
N VAL A 557 42.35 -9.22 21.41
CA VAL A 557 42.86 -9.47 22.76
C VAL A 557 43.44 -10.89 22.88
N GLU A 558 42.81 -11.88 22.26
CA GLU A 558 43.30 -13.26 22.18
C GLU A 558 44.61 -13.34 21.39
N GLU A 559 44.68 -12.70 20.20
CA GLU A 559 45.86 -12.68 19.34
C GLU A 559 47.08 -12.02 20.06
N LEU A 560 46.81 -11.03 20.90
CA LEU A 560 47.86 -10.38 21.71
C LEU A 560 48.21 -11.16 22.97
N GLY A 561 47.53 -12.27 23.28
CA GLY A 561 47.77 -13.09 24.45
C GLY A 561 47.37 -12.41 25.78
N LEU A 562 46.50 -11.42 25.75
CA LEU A 562 46.07 -10.60 26.89
C LEU A 562 44.72 -11.02 27.49
N CYS A 563 44.09 -12.09 27.00
CA CYS A 563 42.80 -12.58 27.48
C CYS A 563 43.00 -13.40 28.78
N SER A 564 42.40 -12.96 29.88
CA SER A 564 42.34 -13.70 31.13
C SER A 564 40.97 -14.34 31.33
N PRO A 565 40.81 -15.46 32.06
CA PRO A 565 39.50 -16.07 32.32
C PRO A 565 38.51 -15.11 32.97
N GLN A 566 38.96 -14.18 33.79
CA GLN A 566 38.11 -13.16 34.44
C GLN A 566 37.63 -12.10 33.44
N LEU A 567 38.47 -11.74 32.44
CA LEU A 567 38.09 -10.84 31.37
C LEU A 567 37.08 -11.52 30.45
N GLU A 568 37.34 -12.77 30.09
CA GLU A 568 36.46 -13.58 29.23
C GLU A 568 35.04 -13.72 29.80
N GLU A 569 34.93 -13.95 31.13
CA GLU A 569 33.63 -13.98 31.81
C GLU A 569 32.87 -12.66 31.69
N LYS A 570 33.55 -11.51 31.82
CA LYS A 570 32.94 -10.18 31.65
C LYS A 570 32.49 -9.92 30.21
N LEU A 571 33.34 -10.29 29.24
CA LEU A 571 33.03 -10.18 27.81
C LEU A 571 31.80 -11.00 27.47
N PHE A 572 31.81 -12.28 27.86
CA PHE A 572 30.69 -13.19 27.60
C PHE A 572 29.38 -12.75 28.25
N ALA A 573 29.43 -12.17 29.46
CA ALA A 573 28.25 -11.64 30.13
C ALA A 573 27.59 -10.48 29.36
N LEU A 574 28.37 -9.61 28.69
CA LEU A 574 27.88 -8.51 27.87
C LEU A 574 27.45 -8.98 26.49
N GLU A 575 28.20 -9.89 25.87
CA GLU A 575 27.85 -10.50 24.59
C GLU A 575 26.54 -11.30 24.67
N LYS A 576 26.29 -12.01 25.79
CA LYS A 576 25.00 -12.63 26.07
C LYS A 576 23.81 -11.66 26.10
N GLN A 577 24.05 -10.39 26.41
CA GLN A 577 23.05 -9.32 26.37
C GLN A 577 22.89 -8.73 24.97
N GLY A 578 23.55 -9.26 23.95
CA GLY A 578 23.49 -8.78 22.59
C GLY A 578 24.31 -7.53 22.32
N LYS A 579 25.33 -7.26 23.16
CA LYS A 579 26.20 -6.08 23.02
C LYS A 579 27.48 -6.45 22.29
N SER A 580 27.96 -5.56 21.43
CA SER A 580 29.28 -5.64 20.83
C SER A 580 30.30 -5.06 21.82
N VAL A 581 31.32 -5.81 22.14
CA VAL A 581 32.32 -5.40 23.13
C VAL A 581 33.63 -5.01 22.45
N VAL A 582 34.19 -3.87 22.87
CA VAL A 582 35.45 -3.33 22.38
C VAL A 582 36.34 -2.99 23.58
N LEU A 583 37.60 -3.37 23.51
CA LEU A 583 38.56 -3.14 24.56
C LEU A 583 39.63 -2.12 24.14
N LEU A 584 39.97 -1.25 25.09
CA LEU A 584 41.15 -0.41 25.01
C LEU A 584 42.32 -1.13 25.70
N LEU A 585 43.42 -1.29 24.99
CA LEU A 585 44.60 -2.01 25.43
C LEU A 585 45.84 -1.15 25.26
N ASP A 586 46.78 -1.30 26.15
CA ASP A 586 48.16 -0.82 25.95
C ASP A 586 49.17 -2.01 26.05
N ARG A 587 50.44 -1.71 26.19
CA ARG A 587 51.46 -2.76 26.32
C ARG A 587 51.40 -3.54 27.64
N SER A 588 50.75 -3.00 28.66
CA SER A 588 50.62 -3.61 29.99
C SER A 588 49.39 -4.51 30.10
N GLY A 589 48.39 -4.32 29.24
CA GLY A 589 47.17 -5.12 29.23
C GLY A 589 45.91 -4.33 28.90
N PRO A 590 44.73 -4.93 29.16
CA PRO A 590 43.45 -4.27 28.94
C PRO A 590 43.17 -3.19 30.00
N LEU A 591 42.95 -1.96 29.55
CA LEU A 591 42.71 -0.78 30.39
C LEU A 591 41.21 -0.54 30.64
N ALA A 592 40.40 -0.73 29.63
CA ALA A 592 38.96 -0.48 29.70
C ALA A 592 38.17 -1.29 28.68
N LEU A 593 36.89 -1.50 28.98
CA LEU A 593 35.93 -2.19 28.17
C LEU A 593 34.77 -1.24 27.86
N PHE A 594 34.39 -1.21 26.60
CA PHE A 594 33.26 -0.46 26.07
C PHE A 594 32.26 -1.43 25.47
N ALA A 595 30.99 -1.37 25.88
CA ALA A 595 29.94 -2.12 25.24
C ALA A 595 29.07 -1.19 24.40
N VAL A 596 28.77 -1.61 23.19
CA VAL A 596 27.98 -0.88 22.22
C VAL A 596 26.81 -1.76 21.77
N ALA A 597 25.62 -1.22 21.77
CA ALA A 597 24.44 -1.94 21.31
C ALA A 597 23.54 -1.03 20.46
N ASP A 598 22.86 -1.64 19.50
CA ASP A 598 21.74 -1.02 18.81
C ASP A 598 20.48 -1.20 19.67
N THR A 599 19.99 -0.09 20.22
CA THR A 599 18.91 -0.12 21.21
C THR A 599 17.54 -0.33 20.56
N VAL A 600 16.68 -1.08 21.23
CA VAL A 600 15.31 -1.35 20.80
C VAL A 600 14.48 -0.05 20.87
N LYS A 601 13.69 0.22 19.82
CA LYS A 601 12.72 1.34 19.83
C LYS A 601 11.65 1.13 20.91
N GLU A 602 11.27 2.17 21.63
CA GLU A 602 10.24 2.09 22.67
C GLU A 602 8.89 1.59 22.10
N THR A 603 8.61 1.95 20.85
CA THR A 603 7.37 1.57 20.15
C THR A 603 7.32 0.10 19.74
N SER A 604 8.47 -0.59 19.63
CA SER A 604 8.52 -1.97 19.11
C SER A 604 7.78 -2.97 19.99
N ARG A 605 7.94 -2.88 21.32
CA ARG A 605 7.23 -3.77 22.25
C ARG A 605 5.71 -3.61 22.14
N GLU A 606 5.24 -2.38 22.07
CA GLU A 606 3.80 -2.08 21.92
C GLU A 606 3.27 -2.57 20.58
N ALA A 607 4.02 -2.41 19.50
CA ALA A 607 3.64 -2.93 18.19
C ALA A 607 3.49 -4.46 18.18
N ILE A 608 4.44 -5.18 18.76
CA ILE A 608 4.38 -6.65 18.87
C ILE A 608 3.16 -7.08 19.70
N ARG A 609 2.90 -6.43 20.84
CA ARG A 609 1.72 -6.71 21.65
C ARG A 609 0.42 -6.54 20.85
N GLN A 610 0.29 -5.45 20.10
CA GLN A 610 -0.89 -5.19 19.26
C GLN A 610 -1.02 -6.19 18.10
N LEU A 611 0.10 -6.67 17.52
CA LEU A 611 0.08 -7.72 16.50
C LEU A 611 -0.47 -9.04 17.08
N HIS A 612 -0.03 -9.42 18.27
CA HIS A 612 -0.55 -10.61 18.97
C HIS A 612 -2.04 -10.50 19.29
N GLU A 613 -2.53 -9.31 19.69
CA GLU A 613 -3.97 -9.05 19.88
C GLU A 613 -4.78 -9.22 18.58
N LEU A 614 -4.16 -8.95 17.44
CA LEU A 614 -4.75 -9.19 16.12
C LEU A 614 -4.65 -10.65 15.65
N GLY A 615 -3.94 -11.51 16.40
CA GLY A 615 -3.70 -12.92 16.08
C GLY A 615 -2.57 -13.15 15.08
N VAL A 616 -1.66 -12.19 14.92
CA VAL A 616 -0.48 -12.28 14.03
C VAL A 616 0.72 -12.76 14.85
N LYS A 617 1.35 -13.85 14.43
CA LYS A 617 2.59 -14.36 15.00
C LYS A 617 3.79 -13.59 14.44
N THR A 618 4.86 -13.52 15.23
CA THR A 618 6.02 -12.70 14.91
C THR A 618 7.30 -13.54 14.82
N LEU A 619 8.13 -13.27 13.80
CA LEU A 619 9.41 -13.92 13.57
C LEU A 619 10.48 -12.87 13.30
N MET A 620 11.51 -12.81 14.11
CA MET A 620 12.66 -11.94 13.84
C MET A 620 13.69 -12.68 12.97
N LEU A 621 14.19 -12.00 11.94
CA LEU A 621 15.22 -12.47 11.02
C LEU A 621 16.40 -11.49 11.05
N THR A 622 17.59 -11.96 11.46
CA THR A 622 18.78 -11.09 11.55
C THR A 622 20.05 -11.80 11.14
N GLY A 623 21.04 -11.03 10.63
CA GLY A 623 22.39 -11.50 10.40
C GLY A 623 23.23 -11.55 11.67
N ASP A 624 22.74 -11.04 12.81
CA ASP A 624 23.43 -11.15 14.09
C ASP A 624 23.42 -12.59 14.59
N ASN A 625 24.30 -12.88 15.56
CA ASN A 625 24.35 -14.19 16.17
C ASN A 625 23.04 -14.58 16.87
N VAL A 626 22.79 -15.88 16.99
CA VAL A 626 21.55 -16.45 17.54
C VAL A 626 21.26 -15.95 18.98
N HIS A 627 22.30 -15.75 19.81
CA HIS A 627 22.14 -15.31 21.20
C HIS A 627 21.61 -13.87 21.26
N THR A 628 22.18 -12.97 20.46
CA THR A 628 21.70 -11.60 20.32
C THR A 628 20.26 -11.57 19.81
N ALA A 629 19.95 -12.39 18.80
CA ALA A 629 18.62 -12.51 18.26
C ALA A 629 17.59 -12.93 19.33
N GLN A 630 17.91 -13.95 20.11
CA GLN A 630 17.05 -14.44 21.20
C GLN A 630 16.87 -13.41 22.32
N ALA A 631 17.94 -12.71 22.71
CA ALA A 631 17.88 -11.68 23.73
C ALA A 631 16.94 -10.53 23.36
N ILE A 632 17.05 -10.02 22.13
CA ILE A 632 16.19 -8.95 21.61
C ILE A 632 14.74 -9.44 21.46
N ALA A 633 14.54 -10.64 20.92
CA ALA A 633 13.22 -11.23 20.79
C ALA A 633 12.50 -11.34 22.13
N ALA A 634 13.20 -11.81 23.17
CA ALA A 634 12.66 -11.88 24.53
C ALA A 634 12.35 -10.49 25.12
N GLN A 635 13.19 -9.49 24.84
CA GLN A 635 12.99 -8.12 25.30
C GLN A 635 11.73 -7.46 24.69
N VAL A 636 11.45 -7.76 23.41
CA VAL A 636 10.34 -7.16 22.65
C VAL A 636 9.07 -8.02 22.73
N GLY A 637 9.20 -9.31 23.04
CA GLY A 637 8.10 -10.26 23.11
C GLY A 637 7.79 -10.95 21.78
N ILE A 638 8.78 -11.13 20.90
CA ILE A 638 8.66 -11.82 19.61
C ILE A 638 8.60 -13.33 19.84
N ASP A 639 7.74 -14.05 19.08
CA ASP A 639 7.50 -15.48 19.27
C ASP A 639 8.71 -16.35 18.89
N GLN A 640 9.40 -15.99 17.81
CA GLN A 640 10.53 -16.74 17.26
C GLN A 640 11.62 -15.80 16.75
N ALA A 641 12.89 -16.21 16.87
CA ALA A 641 14.03 -15.48 16.32
C ALA A 641 14.99 -16.43 15.63
N LYS A 642 15.50 -16.03 14.47
CA LYS A 642 16.56 -16.70 13.71
C LYS A 642 17.71 -15.72 13.52
N GLY A 643 18.90 -16.11 13.97
CA GLY A 643 20.16 -15.37 13.80
C GLY A 643 21.07 -16.03 12.77
N ASP A 644 22.23 -15.40 12.53
CA ASP A 644 23.29 -15.85 11.59
C ASP A 644 22.78 -16.01 10.14
N LEU A 645 21.79 -15.18 9.71
CA LEU A 645 21.14 -15.31 8.41
C LEU A 645 21.80 -14.42 7.35
N LEU A 646 22.07 -15.00 6.18
CA LEU A 646 22.34 -14.26 4.95
C LEU A 646 21.03 -13.77 4.31
N PRO A 647 21.06 -12.83 3.37
CA PRO A 647 19.86 -12.37 2.67
C PRO A 647 19.06 -13.49 1.99
N THR A 648 19.74 -14.51 1.46
CA THR A 648 19.12 -15.71 0.88
C THR A 648 18.40 -16.55 1.92
N ASP A 649 18.91 -16.63 3.15
CA ASP A 649 18.32 -17.42 4.22
C ASP A 649 17.06 -16.73 4.77
N LYS A 650 17.02 -15.38 4.77
CA LYS A 650 15.82 -14.61 5.09
C LYS A 650 14.70 -14.92 4.07
N LEU A 651 15.03 -14.95 2.78
CA LEU A 651 14.10 -15.34 1.73
C LEU A 651 13.57 -16.76 1.94
N GLN A 652 14.47 -17.72 2.20
CA GLN A 652 14.09 -19.10 2.46
C GLN A 652 13.17 -19.24 3.67
N ALA A 653 13.40 -18.47 4.73
CA ALA A 653 12.54 -18.49 5.92
C ALA A 653 11.09 -18.05 5.59
N ILE A 654 10.90 -17.08 4.67
CA ILE A 654 9.59 -16.67 4.17
C ILE A 654 8.95 -17.82 3.37
N GLU A 655 9.71 -18.49 2.48
CA GLU A 655 9.22 -19.60 1.67
C GLU A 655 8.83 -20.80 2.53
N ASP A 656 9.57 -21.09 3.58
CA ASP A 656 9.26 -22.15 4.54
C ASP A 656 7.91 -21.91 5.25
N LEU A 657 7.63 -20.67 5.61
CA LEU A 657 6.33 -20.30 6.20
C LEU A 657 5.19 -20.41 5.17
N TYR A 658 5.44 -20.06 3.90
CA TYR A 658 4.45 -20.29 2.83
C TYR A 658 4.20 -21.77 2.60
N ALA A 659 5.22 -22.61 2.63
CA ALA A 659 5.09 -24.07 2.49
C ALA A 659 4.22 -24.67 3.62
N GLN A 660 4.20 -24.03 4.80
CA GLN A 660 3.34 -24.40 5.94
C GLN A 660 1.90 -23.84 5.81
N GLY A 661 1.62 -23.05 4.75
CA GLY A 661 0.30 -22.49 4.47
C GLY A 661 0.03 -21.13 5.14
N HIS A 662 1.06 -20.49 5.71
CA HIS A 662 0.95 -19.18 6.33
C HIS A 662 0.94 -18.03 5.29
N ARG A 663 0.33 -16.91 5.66
CA ARG A 663 0.36 -15.63 4.94
C ARG A 663 1.29 -14.68 5.64
N VAL A 664 2.43 -14.45 5.01
CA VAL A 664 3.57 -13.79 5.65
C VAL A 664 3.73 -12.37 5.17
N GLY A 665 3.77 -11.40 6.10
CA GLY A 665 4.31 -10.07 5.86
C GLY A 665 5.79 -10.02 6.20
N MET A 666 6.58 -9.19 5.52
CA MET A 666 7.99 -8.91 5.84
C MET A 666 8.20 -7.42 6.09
N VAL A 667 8.94 -7.08 7.13
CA VAL A 667 9.33 -5.71 7.46
C VAL A 667 10.85 -5.57 7.38
N GLY A 668 11.34 -4.57 6.68
CA GLY A 668 12.78 -4.28 6.57
C GLY A 668 13.04 -2.83 6.18
N ASP A 669 14.28 -2.39 6.29
CA ASP A 669 14.74 -1.03 6.02
C ASP A 669 15.80 -0.94 4.92
N GLY A 670 16.41 -2.06 4.53
CA GLY A 670 17.62 -2.10 3.72
C GLY A 670 17.50 -2.84 2.38
N ILE A 671 18.54 -2.66 1.57
CA ILE A 671 18.71 -3.36 0.29
C ILE A 671 18.81 -4.88 0.52
N ASN A 672 19.38 -5.30 1.65
CA ASN A 672 19.57 -6.71 1.99
C ASN A 672 18.24 -7.46 2.17
N ASP A 673 17.16 -6.76 2.53
CA ASP A 673 15.84 -7.31 2.75
C ASP A 673 14.96 -7.27 1.48
N ALA A 674 15.39 -6.56 0.43
CA ALA A 674 14.60 -6.39 -0.79
C ALA A 674 14.10 -7.71 -1.41
N PRO A 675 14.88 -8.80 -1.49
CA PRO A 675 14.38 -10.09 -1.99
C PRO A 675 13.28 -10.69 -1.09
N ALA A 676 13.41 -10.58 0.22
CA ALA A 676 12.43 -11.08 1.19
C ALA A 676 11.16 -10.20 1.20
N LEU A 677 11.31 -8.87 1.10
CA LEU A 677 10.21 -7.91 0.96
C LEU A 677 9.38 -8.18 -0.30
N ALA A 678 10.05 -8.36 -1.45
CA ALA A 678 9.38 -8.65 -2.72
C ALA A 678 8.67 -10.01 -2.74
N ARG A 679 9.16 -10.99 -1.95
CA ARG A 679 8.61 -12.33 -1.89
C ARG A 679 7.45 -12.47 -0.92
N ALA A 680 7.38 -11.62 0.08
CA ALA A 680 6.29 -11.62 1.07
C ALA A 680 4.91 -11.37 0.43
N GLU A 681 3.82 -11.80 1.09
CA GLU A 681 2.43 -11.45 0.68
C GLU A 681 2.24 -9.92 0.72
N ILE A 682 2.86 -9.27 1.71
CA ILE A 682 2.96 -7.81 1.82
C ILE A 682 4.33 -7.46 2.40
N GLY A 683 5.13 -6.73 1.63
CA GLY A 683 6.38 -6.13 2.08
C GLY A 683 6.12 -4.76 2.71
N PHE A 684 6.68 -4.52 3.91
CA PHE A 684 6.62 -3.25 4.62
C PHE A 684 8.02 -2.64 4.69
N ALA A 685 8.19 -1.42 4.17
CA ALA A 685 9.43 -0.67 4.30
C ALA A 685 9.34 0.39 5.40
N MET A 686 10.43 0.54 6.16
CA MET A 686 10.66 1.64 7.09
C MET A 686 11.19 2.83 6.29
N ALA A 687 10.37 3.87 6.03
CA ALA A 687 10.67 4.87 5.01
C ALA A 687 11.53 6.03 5.51
N ALA A 688 11.56 6.33 6.81
CA ALA A 688 12.38 7.43 7.35
C ALA A 688 13.86 7.05 7.46
N ALA A 689 14.15 5.78 7.77
CA ALA A 689 15.52 5.23 7.86
C ALA A 689 15.91 4.39 6.64
N GLY A 690 14.90 3.89 5.87
CA GLY A 690 15.08 2.94 4.79
C GLY A 690 15.70 3.53 3.52
N THR A 691 16.28 2.65 2.71
CA THR A 691 16.83 2.99 1.40
C THR A 691 15.71 3.19 0.38
N ASP A 692 15.95 4.02 -0.64
CA ASP A 692 15.01 4.20 -1.75
C ASP A 692 14.65 2.86 -2.40
N THR A 693 15.58 1.91 -2.49
CA THR A 693 15.36 0.56 -3.01
C THR A 693 14.35 -0.23 -2.17
N ALA A 694 14.42 -0.16 -0.83
CA ALA A 694 13.47 -0.82 0.05
C ALA A 694 12.06 -0.22 -0.11
N ILE A 695 11.98 1.11 -0.19
CA ILE A 695 10.71 1.82 -0.44
C ILE A 695 10.13 1.44 -1.80
N GLU A 696 10.95 1.34 -2.85
CA GLU A 696 10.48 0.95 -4.18
C GLU A 696 10.01 -0.50 -4.25
N THR A 697 10.66 -1.39 -3.50
CA THR A 697 10.36 -2.83 -3.52
C THR A 697 9.14 -3.19 -2.68
N ALA A 698 8.95 -2.52 -1.53
CA ALA A 698 7.87 -2.83 -0.59
C ALA A 698 6.49 -2.40 -1.13
N ASP A 699 5.45 -3.09 -0.68
CA ASP A 699 4.04 -2.83 -1.00
C ASP A 699 3.41 -1.75 -0.12
N VAL A 700 3.96 -1.60 1.09
CA VAL A 700 3.53 -0.62 2.09
C VAL A 700 4.77 0.05 2.68
N ALA A 701 4.79 1.39 2.73
CA ALA A 701 5.86 2.15 3.36
C ALA A 701 5.34 2.90 4.59
N LEU A 702 6.11 2.87 5.68
CA LEU A 702 5.82 3.55 6.95
C LEU A 702 6.68 4.80 7.04
N MET A 703 6.06 5.98 7.05
CA MET A 703 6.76 7.25 6.81
C MET A 703 7.59 7.77 7.99
N ASP A 704 7.37 7.27 9.21
CA ASP A 704 8.02 7.71 10.45
C ASP A 704 8.75 6.58 11.20
N ASP A 705 8.93 5.42 10.57
CA ASP A 705 9.57 4.24 11.17
C ASP A 705 8.92 3.72 12.47
N ASP A 706 7.63 4.01 12.69
CA ASP A 706 6.87 3.50 13.80
C ASP A 706 6.17 2.18 13.45
N LEU A 707 6.63 1.10 14.09
CA LEU A 707 6.07 -0.25 13.88
C LEU A 707 4.59 -0.38 14.29
N ARG A 708 4.05 0.48 15.17
CA ARG A 708 2.63 0.50 15.56
C ARG A 708 1.70 0.76 14.38
N LYS A 709 2.22 1.28 13.28
CA LYS A 709 1.47 1.48 12.04
C LYS A 709 1.11 0.18 11.32
N ILE A 710 1.87 -0.91 11.54
CA ILE A 710 1.55 -2.21 10.95
C ILE A 710 0.26 -2.80 11.56
N PRO A 711 0.10 -2.94 12.88
CA PRO A 711 -1.20 -3.33 13.45
C PRO A 711 -2.32 -2.35 13.10
N ALA A 712 -2.05 -1.04 13.00
CA ALA A 712 -3.03 -0.06 12.52
C ALA A 712 -3.44 -0.31 11.06
N PHE A 713 -2.51 -0.65 10.17
CA PHE A 713 -2.78 -1.06 8.79
C PHE A 713 -3.62 -2.34 8.72
N ILE A 714 -3.27 -3.38 9.49
CA ILE A 714 -4.02 -4.65 9.53
C ILE A 714 -5.45 -4.41 10.01
N SER A 715 -5.62 -3.56 11.04
CA SER A 715 -6.95 -3.16 11.53
C SER A 715 -7.75 -2.40 10.47
N LEU A 716 -7.13 -1.44 9.77
CA LEU A 716 -7.77 -0.70 8.67
C LEU A 716 -8.16 -1.64 7.52
N SER A 717 -7.29 -2.58 7.16
CA SER A 717 -7.56 -3.63 6.17
C SER A 717 -8.77 -4.46 6.56
N ARG A 718 -8.86 -4.90 7.83
CA ARG A 718 -10.00 -5.66 8.37
C ARG A 718 -11.31 -4.88 8.28
N HIS A 719 -11.29 -3.59 8.62
CA HIS A 719 -12.46 -2.72 8.49
C HIS A 719 -12.86 -2.52 7.02
N THR A 720 -11.89 -2.33 6.13
CA THR A 720 -12.14 -2.19 4.68
C THR A 720 -12.81 -3.43 4.13
N ALA A 721 -12.29 -4.61 4.43
CA ALA A 721 -12.88 -5.89 4.02
C ALA A 721 -14.28 -6.11 4.60
N ALA A 722 -14.52 -5.72 5.86
CA ALA A 722 -15.84 -5.80 6.48
C ALA A 722 -16.86 -4.89 5.79
N ILE A 723 -16.49 -3.64 5.47
CA ILE A 723 -17.35 -2.70 4.77
C ILE A 723 -17.65 -3.18 3.35
N LEU A 724 -16.65 -3.71 2.62
CA LEU A 724 -16.87 -4.31 1.30
C LEU A 724 -17.89 -5.45 1.35
N LYS A 725 -17.75 -6.38 2.33
CA LYS A 725 -18.69 -7.48 2.51
C LYS A 725 -20.10 -6.97 2.85
N GLN A 726 -20.22 -5.98 3.75
CA GLN A 726 -21.50 -5.36 4.10
C GLN A 726 -22.17 -4.73 2.88
N ASN A 727 -21.43 -3.98 2.09
CA ASN A 727 -21.93 -3.31 0.90
C ASN A 727 -22.40 -4.30 -0.16
N ILE A 728 -21.64 -5.36 -0.42
CA ILE A 728 -22.02 -6.43 -1.35
C ILE A 728 -23.28 -7.13 -0.88
N ALA A 729 -23.33 -7.53 0.41
CA ALA A 729 -24.49 -8.20 0.98
C ALA A 729 -25.75 -7.31 0.90
N LEU A 730 -25.65 -6.05 1.29
CA LEU A 730 -26.75 -5.08 1.23
C LEU A 730 -27.28 -4.91 -0.20
N ALA A 731 -26.36 -4.74 -1.17
CA ALA A 731 -26.74 -4.59 -2.57
C ALA A 731 -27.46 -5.82 -3.12
N LEU A 732 -26.97 -7.02 -2.81
CA LEU A 732 -27.55 -8.28 -3.26
C LEU A 732 -28.91 -8.56 -2.60
N VAL A 733 -29.05 -8.33 -1.30
CA VAL A 733 -30.32 -8.57 -0.58
C VAL A 733 -31.43 -7.66 -1.10
N ILE A 734 -31.17 -6.35 -1.25
CA ILE A 734 -32.18 -5.42 -1.74
C ILE A 734 -32.55 -5.76 -3.19
N LYS A 735 -31.58 -6.11 -4.04
CA LYS A 735 -31.85 -6.57 -5.41
C LYS A 735 -32.72 -7.84 -5.45
N ALA A 736 -32.43 -8.82 -4.60
CA ALA A 736 -33.26 -10.05 -4.52
C ALA A 736 -34.71 -9.74 -4.12
N ILE A 737 -34.90 -8.82 -3.15
CA ILE A 737 -36.25 -8.38 -2.74
C ILE A 737 -36.98 -7.73 -3.91
N PHE A 738 -36.36 -6.74 -4.58
CA PHE A 738 -37.00 -6.03 -5.69
C PHE A 738 -37.21 -6.92 -6.91
N LEU A 739 -36.35 -7.89 -7.16
CA LEU A 739 -36.55 -8.91 -8.17
C LEU A 739 -37.80 -9.74 -7.88
N GLY A 740 -38.01 -10.17 -6.64
CA GLY A 740 -39.22 -10.85 -6.20
C GLY A 740 -40.49 -10.00 -6.38
N VAL A 741 -40.43 -8.72 -6.02
CA VAL A 741 -41.53 -7.77 -6.20
C VAL A 741 -41.84 -7.56 -7.70
N THR A 742 -40.82 -7.55 -8.56
CA THR A 742 -40.97 -7.44 -10.03
C THR A 742 -41.65 -8.67 -10.60
N PHE A 743 -41.25 -9.88 -10.19
CA PHE A 743 -41.93 -11.10 -10.65
C PHE A 743 -43.37 -11.20 -10.14
N ALA A 744 -43.68 -10.68 -8.95
CA ALA A 744 -45.03 -10.56 -8.45
C ALA A 744 -45.87 -9.54 -9.20
N GLY A 745 -45.27 -8.74 -10.09
CA GLY A 745 -45.98 -7.71 -10.89
C GLY A 745 -46.34 -6.45 -10.10
N LEU A 746 -45.73 -6.25 -8.93
CA LEU A 746 -46.01 -5.13 -8.02
C LEU A 746 -45.00 -3.96 -8.19
N ALA A 747 -43.86 -4.19 -8.88
CA ALA A 747 -42.84 -3.19 -9.06
C ALA A 747 -43.16 -2.24 -10.23
N THR A 748 -42.97 -0.94 -10.00
CA THR A 748 -42.92 0.08 -11.02
C THR A 748 -41.48 0.45 -11.39
N MET A 749 -41.27 1.04 -12.58
CA MET A 749 -39.94 1.42 -13.02
C MET A 749 -39.29 2.45 -12.08
N TRP A 750 -40.03 3.46 -11.65
CA TRP A 750 -39.50 4.49 -10.76
C TRP A 750 -39.15 3.91 -9.34
N MET A 751 -39.95 2.97 -8.84
CA MET A 751 -39.62 2.26 -7.60
C MET A 751 -38.31 1.50 -7.73
N ALA A 752 -38.07 0.84 -8.86
CA ALA A 752 -36.84 0.11 -9.16
C ALA A 752 -35.63 1.03 -9.14
N VAL A 753 -35.70 2.19 -9.83
CA VAL A 753 -34.61 3.16 -9.84
C VAL A 753 -34.39 3.79 -8.47
N PHE A 754 -35.46 4.14 -7.76
CA PHE A 754 -35.36 4.72 -6.41
C PHE A 754 -34.68 3.76 -5.42
N ALA A 755 -35.00 2.48 -5.49
CA ALA A 755 -34.36 1.46 -4.67
C ALA A 755 -32.89 1.29 -5.01
N ASP A 756 -32.51 1.22 -6.28
CA ASP A 756 -31.12 1.09 -6.73
C ASP A 756 -30.28 2.32 -6.34
N MET A 757 -30.84 3.52 -6.49
CA MET A 757 -30.21 4.77 -6.01
C MET A 757 -30.04 4.77 -4.49
N GLY A 758 -31.07 4.40 -3.74
CA GLY A 758 -31.00 4.34 -2.29
C GLY A 758 -29.90 3.41 -1.79
N VAL A 759 -29.79 2.24 -2.41
CA VAL A 759 -28.72 1.28 -2.10
C VAL A 759 -27.35 1.86 -2.48
N SER A 760 -27.23 2.47 -3.67
CA SER A 760 -25.98 3.08 -4.13
C SER A 760 -25.50 4.17 -3.16
N LEU A 761 -26.41 5.02 -2.68
CA LEU A 761 -26.09 6.01 -1.65
C LEU A 761 -25.64 5.38 -0.33
N LEU A 762 -26.36 4.36 0.14
CA LEU A 762 -26.04 3.69 1.39
C LEU A 762 -24.65 3.04 1.34
N VAL A 763 -24.30 2.34 0.27
CA VAL A 763 -22.99 1.69 0.13
C VAL A 763 -21.85 2.71 -0.01
N VAL A 764 -22.10 3.84 -0.69
CA VAL A 764 -21.14 4.94 -0.80
C VAL A 764 -20.89 5.58 0.55
N PHE A 765 -21.94 5.95 1.29
CA PHE A 765 -21.79 6.53 2.63
C PHE A 765 -21.13 5.54 3.61
N ASN A 766 -21.43 4.25 3.50
CA ASN A 766 -20.76 3.23 4.30
C ASN A 766 -19.25 3.15 3.98
N GLY A 767 -18.88 3.23 2.67
CA GLY A 767 -17.48 3.28 2.23
C GLY A 767 -16.74 4.52 2.73
N LEU A 768 -17.37 5.70 2.66
CA LEU A 768 -16.79 6.96 3.14
C LEU A 768 -16.56 7.01 4.67
N ARG A 769 -17.16 6.10 5.46
CA ARG A 769 -16.88 5.97 6.91
C ARG A 769 -15.41 5.66 7.19
N LEU A 770 -14.69 5.04 6.25
CA LEU A 770 -13.26 4.77 6.39
C LEU A 770 -12.43 6.06 6.50
N LEU A 771 -12.87 7.16 5.89
CA LEU A 771 -12.18 8.45 6.00
C LEU A 771 -12.17 9.04 7.42
N ARG A 772 -13.00 8.51 8.33
CA ARG A 772 -13.08 8.95 9.73
C ARG A 772 -12.33 8.02 10.70
N LYS A 773 -11.77 6.94 10.18
CA LYS A 773 -10.97 5.95 10.92
C LYS A 773 -9.49 6.26 10.81
#